data_3f7ce58ca50acfd6c72ca8e9fa89052f
#
_entry.id   3f7ce58ca50acfd6c72ca8e9fa89052f
#
_cell.length_a   1.000
_cell.length_b   1.000
_cell.length_c   1.000
_cell.angle_alpha   90.00
_cell.angle_beta   90.00
_cell.angle_gamma   90.00
#
_symmetry.space_group_name_H-M   'P 1'
#
loop_
_entity.id
_entity.type
_entity.pdbx_description
1 polymer ?
#
loop_
_entity_poly.entity_id
_entity_poly.type
_entity_poly.pdbx_seq_one_letter_code
_entity_poly.pdbx_strand_id
1 'polypeptide(L)'
;MQNHGVVVPLGALYTKGNSVIGEFSDLIPFSQFCKTAGFSIIQLLPINDTGTQSSPYSGLSAFALHPIYIRLSEIPQFNFLYETSKDFKSEYDKFQKNHKYTLRYDYDSIMNSKISLLQKLYDATDISSNSKPDAALEKWIKSNSWIKTYSVYKNLKWKYMQASWKTWKKEDQLISSEEITKRWNDKALKKAHLFYAWCQMLAAEQFEKAVEAVHHNGIKLKGDMPILMNEDSCDAWAYPQYFNQNLRAGAPADGDNPKGQNWGFPTYNWKNLKASDYDWWLQRLENASAYYDYYRLDHILGFFRIWAIPSGDCNALNGHTEPYAFIKKDELYELGFDDNRIRWLSQPHIPTNVIEDITWNHHGAHKILSIFCTQLPGEELWFFNSKITGSQQFWDTDLGPLCTEEAAYKIKETLVNYWSNRTLQEVAKNKFIPMWIYKTSTSWGTLNHKEKEQLTELFDKINTKNEKVWKKQADEIFTAIKSDKKIKMIPCGEDLGVSISCVPETMKKHGIYGLKVVRWNRLWDKEGQPYVPFETYPELSVTTTSVHDSSTIRQWWKEEKDSVKAFIRMEPEAFGLEKDDSDKIEEMAITEFTPEIAQIIMKQSAKSKSNLIINPLQDYLFMDKKYWLEDEAQERINIPGTVTKFNWTYRLPVAVEDLQKNQKFIDTINKITKRS
;
A
#
# COMPACT_ATOMS: atom_id res chain seq x y z
N MET A 1 19.78 -14.10 18.74
CA MET A 1 18.93 -15.30 18.45
C MET A 1 17.95 -14.86 17.36
N GLN A 2 17.84 -15.64 16.31
CA GLN A 2 16.98 -15.35 15.16
C GLN A 2 15.52 -15.68 15.50
N ASN A 3 14.60 -14.79 15.14
CA ASN A 3 13.17 -14.97 15.36
C ASN A 3 12.47 -15.37 14.06
N HIS A 4 11.71 -16.46 14.11
CA HIS A 4 10.90 -16.93 13.00
C HIS A 4 9.44 -16.50 13.17
N GLY A 5 8.85 -16.02 12.10
CA GLY A 5 7.47 -15.54 12.09
C GLY A 5 6.70 -15.97 10.85
N VAL A 6 5.43 -15.66 10.90
CA VAL A 6 4.50 -15.91 9.81
C VAL A 6 3.66 -14.67 9.55
N VAL A 7 3.47 -14.30 8.29
CA VAL A 7 2.54 -13.22 7.90
C VAL A 7 1.24 -13.81 7.37
N VAL A 8 0.12 -13.24 7.80
CA VAL A 8 -1.23 -13.62 7.36
C VAL A 8 -2.16 -12.41 7.36
N PRO A 9 -2.99 -12.22 6.32
CA PRO A 9 -4.11 -11.29 6.41
C PRO A 9 -5.11 -11.80 7.46
N LEU A 10 -5.58 -10.94 8.37
CA LEU A 10 -6.53 -11.38 9.41
C LEU A 10 -7.78 -12.02 8.79
N GLY A 11 -8.37 -11.39 7.76
CA GLY A 11 -9.53 -11.93 7.05
C GLY A 11 -9.32 -13.29 6.38
N ALA A 12 -8.06 -13.70 6.14
CA ALA A 12 -7.75 -15.00 5.56
C ALA A 12 -7.87 -16.16 6.55
N LEU A 13 -7.83 -15.91 7.85
CA LEU A 13 -7.95 -16.96 8.87
C LEU A 13 -9.30 -17.68 8.74
N TYR A 14 -9.22 -19.00 8.80
CA TYR A 14 -10.37 -19.87 8.81
C TYR A 14 -10.30 -20.79 10.02
N THR A 15 -11.32 -20.77 10.85
CA THR A 15 -11.48 -21.63 12.02
C THR A 15 -12.79 -22.37 11.96
N LYS A 16 -12.91 -23.52 12.65
CA LYS A 16 -14.18 -24.30 12.69
C LYS A 16 -15.32 -23.55 13.38
N GLY A 17 -14.98 -22.60 14.25
CA GLY A 17 -15.93 -21.71 14.90
C GLY A 17 -16.41 -20.54 14.05
N ASN A 18 -15.73 -20.24 12.92
CA ASN A 18 -16.03 -19.10 12.07
C ASN A 18 -15.67 -19.39 10.61
N SER A 19 -16.69 -19.60 9.79
CA SER A 19 -16.51 -19.88 8.36
C SER A 19 -16.70 -18.67 7.44
N VAL A 20 -17.13 -17.51 7.98
CA VAL A 20 -17.48 -16.33 7.15
C VAL A 20 -16.24 -15.54 6.72
N ILE A 21 -15.48 -15.02 7.66
CA ILE A 21 -14.24 -14.26 7.47
C ILE A 21 -13.40 -14.37 8.74
N GLY A 22 -12.07 -14.31 8.63
CA GLY A 22 -11.23 -14.24 9.83
C GLY A 22 -11.53 -13.00 10.67
N GLU A 23 -11.67 -13.16 11.97
CA GLU A 23 -12.01 -12.12 12.95
C GLU A 23 -10.92 -12.02 14.03
N PHE A 24 -10.95 -10.98 14.87
CA PHE A 24 -9.95 -10.79 15.93
C PHE A 24 -9.76 -12.04 16.80
N SER A 25 -10.86 -12.67 17.21
CA SER A 25 -10.83 -13.87 18.08
C SER A 25 -10.21 -15.11 17.39
N ASP A 26 -10.11 -15.13 16.04
CA ASP A 26 -9.45 -16.23 15.32
C ASP A 26 -7.92 -16.22 15.48
N LEU A 27 -7.34 -15.11 15.95
CA LEU A 27 -5.93 -15.05 16.34
C LEU A 27 -5.62 -15.95 17.55
N ILE A 28 -6.60 -16.22 18.42
CA ILE A 28 -6.39 -17.03 19.62
C ILE A 28 -5.99 -18.46 19.23
N PRO A 29 -6.81 -19.25 18.50
CA PRO A 29 -6.40 -20.57 18.04
C PRO A 29 -5.21 -20.52 17.07
N PHE A 30 -5.10 -19.47 16.24
CA PHE A 30 -3.95 -19.32 15.34
C PHE A 30 -2.63 -19.15 16.11
N SER A 31 -2.62 -18.38 17.21
CA SER A 31 -1.42 -18.23 18.04
C SER A 31 -1.00 -19.54 18.70
N GLN A 32 -1.95 -20.41 19.07
CA GLN A 32 -1.65 -21.75 19.60
C GLN A 32 -0.96 -22.63 18.55
N PHE A 33 -1.45 -22.61 17.31
CA PHE A 33 -0.77 -23.25 16.19
C PHE A 33 0.65 -22.71 16.01
N CYS A 34 0.80 -21.39 15.98
CA CYS A 34 2.10 -20.73 15.79
C CYS A 34 3.10 -21.14 16.89
N LYS A 35 2.66 -21.18 18.16
CA LYS A 35 3.49 -21.65 19.28
C LYS A 35 4.00 -23.08 19.04
N THR A 36 3.10 -23.98 18.66
CA THR A 36 3.43 -25.40 18.44
C THR A 36 4.36 -25.57 17.24
N ALA A 37 4.18 -24.76 16.20
CA ALA A 37 5.02 -24.74 14.99
C ALA A 37 6.36 -24.00 15.19
N GLY A 38 6.63 -23.44 16.38
CA GLY A 38 7.90 -22.78 16.71
C GLY A 38 8.03 -21.34 16.20
N PHE A 39 6.93 -20.71 15.80
CA PHE A 39 6.91 -19.29 15.46
C PHE A 39 6.95 -18.43 16.72
N SER A 40 7.69 -17.34 16.68
CA SER A 40 7.79 -16.33 17.73
C SER A 40 7.13 -14.99 17.35
N ILE A 41 6.72 -14.83 16.09
CA ILE A 41 6.12 -13.60 15.57
C ILE A 41 4.94 -13.94 14.66
N ILE A 42 3.83 -13.25 14.83
CA ILE A 42 2.73 -13.19 13.86
C ILE A 42 2.74 -11.77 13.28
N GLN A 43 2.81 -11.65 11.95
CA GLN A 43 2.63 -10.39 11.25
C GLN A 43 1.24 -10.35 10.61
N LEU A 44 0.50 -9.29 10.87
CA LEU A 44 -0.77 -8.99 10.19
C LEU A 44 -0.54 -7.98 9.07
N LEU A 45 -1.36 -8.04 8.02
CA LEU A 45 -1.56 -6.91 7.11
C LEU A 45 -2.39 -5.83 7.82
N PRO A 46 -2.52 -4.61 7.26
CA PRO A 46 -3.27 -3.55 7.93
C PRO A 46 -4.70 -3.97 8.29
N ILE A 47 -5.17 -3.55 9.46
CA ILE A 47 -6.50 -3.90 9.99
C ILE A 47 -7.37 -2.68 10.28
N ASN A 48 -6.98 -1.52 9.77
CA ASN A 48 -7.74 -0.29 9.90
C ASN A 48 -9.01 -0.31 9.02
N ASP A 49 -10.01 0.52 9.38
CA ASP A 49 -11.24 0.68 8.59
C ASP A 49 -10.94 1.22 7.21
N THR A 50 -11.34 0.49 6.18
CA THR A 50 -11.22 0.83 4.75
C THR A 50 -12.58 1.13 4.10
N GLY A 51 -13.65 1.09 4.88
CA GLY A 51 -15.02 1.35 4.41
C GLY A 51 -15.47 0.35 3.36
N THR A 52 -15.69 0.82 2.14
CA THR A 52 -16.15 -0.01 1.00
C THR A 52 -15.02 -0.61 0.18
N GLN A 53 -13.76 -0.42 0.58
CA GLN A 53 -12.60 -0.94 -0.15
C GLN A 53 -12.08 -2.23 0.51
N SER A 54 -11.89 -3.29 -0.28
CA SER A 54 -11.32 -4.55 0.22
C SER A 54 -9.82 -4.45 0.52
N SER A 55 -9.13 -3.48 -0.10
CA SER A 55 -7.70 -3.27 0.11
C SER A 55 -7.41 -2.75 1.52
N PRO A 56 -6.62 -3.47 2.34
CA PRO A 56 -6.27 -3.04 3.69
C PRO A 56 -5.37 -1.79 3.70
N TYR A 57 -4.76 -1.44 2.57
CA TYR A 57 -3.93 -0.24 2.41
C TYR A 57 -4.74 1.01 2.07
N SER A 58 -6.04 0.87 1.76
CA SER A 58 -6.93 2.00 1.44
C SER A 58 -7.65 2.53 2.69
N GLY A 59 -6.90 2.83 3.76
CA GLY A 59 -7.45 3.22 5.04
C GLY A 59 -8.31 4.49 5.01
N LEU A 60 -9.52 4.41 5.55
CA LEU A 60 -10.39 5.56 5.81
C LEU A 60 -10.08 6.25 7.14
N SER A 61 -9.33 5.60 8.02
CA SER A 61 -8.85 6.17 9.27
C SER A 61 -7.52 5.59 9.66
N ALA A 62 -6.61 6.44 10.12
CA ALA A 62 -5.32 6.03 10.67
C ALA A 62 -5.45 5.33 12.04
N PHE A 63 -6.59 5.44 12.71
CA PHE A 63 -6.83 5.02 14.08
C PHE A 63 -7.86 3.90 14.20
N ALA A 64 -8.97 4.00 13.48
CA ALA A 64 -10.11 3.10 13.63
C ALA A 64 -9.81 1.68 13.13
N LEU A 65 -10.16 0.68 13.93
CA LEU A 65 -10.14 -0.73 13.54
C LEU A 65 -11.31 -1.06 12.61
N HIS A 66 -11.10 -2.01 11.70
CA HIS A 66 -12.13 -2.39 10.74
C HIS A 66 -13.25 -3.20 11.42
N PRO A 67 -14.52 -2.74 11.39
CA PRO A 67 -15.61 -3.41 12.07
C PRO A 67 -15.95 -4.79 11.48
N ILE A 68 -15.47 -5.10 10.27
CA ILE A 68 -15.63 -6.42 9.64
C ILE A 68 -15.00 -7.55 10.47
N TYR A 69 -14.00 -7.23 11.32
CA TYR A 69 -13.29 -8.20 12.14
C TYR A 69 -13.91 -8.43 13.53
N ILE A 70 -15.02 -7.71 13.86
CA ILE A 70 -15.75 -7.93 15.11
C ILE A 70 -16.49 -9.26 15.05
N ARG A 71 -16.34 -10.11 16.07
CA ARG A 71 -17.13 -11.33 16.25
C ARG A 71 -18.46 -11.01 16.90
N LEU A 72 -19.54 -11.13 16.12
CA LEU A 72 -20.88 -10.76 16.56
C LEU A 72 -21.36 -11.57 17.77
N SER A 73 -21.07 -12.88 17.79
CA SER A 73 -21.48 -13.79 18.89
C SER A 73 -20.79 -13.54 20.23
N GLU A 74 -19.73 -12.74 20.26
CA GLU A 74 -19.05 -12.33 21.49
C GLU A 74 -19.57 -11.01 22.07
N ILE A 75 -20.53 -10.36 21.40
CA ILE A 75 -21.16 -9.12 21.86
C ILE A 75 -22.20 -9.46 22.96
N PRO A 76 -22.21 -8.76 24.11
CA PRO A 76 -23.08 -9.09 25.25
C PRO A 76 -24.57 -9.25 24.91
N GLN A 77 -25.09 -8.44 23.98
CA GLN A 77 -26.49 -8.46 23.55
C GLN A 77 -26.84 -9.63 22.63
N PHE A 78 -25.84 -10.34 22.09
CA PHE A 78 -26.06 -11.34 21.05
C PHE A 78 -26.99 -12.48 21.48
N ASN A 79 -26.69 -13.15 22.60
CA ASN A 79 -27.45 -14.30 23.06
C ASN A 79 -28.90 -13.91 23.36
N PHE A 80 -29.09 -12.76 24.02
CA PHE A 80 -30.44 -12.25 24.32
C PHE A 80 -31.24 -12.04 23.05
N LEU A 81 -30.69 -11.34 22.03
CA LEU A 81 -31.40 -11.11 20.78
C LEU A 81 -31.61 -12.39 19.96
N TYR A 82 -30.63 -13.28 19.96
CA TYR A 82 -30.73 -14.56 19.22
C TYR A 82 -31.85 -15.44 19.75
N GLU A 83 -32.10 -15.42 21.09
CA GLU A 83 -33.16 -16.20 21.74
C GLU A 83 -34.54 -15.51 21.67
N THR A 84 -34.58 -14.19 21.76
CA THR A 84 -35.84 -13.44 21.94
C THR A 84 -36.37 -12.77 20.67
N SER A 85 -35.50 -12.46 19.69
CA SER A 85 -35.86 -11.77 18.43
C SER A 85 -35.82 -12.71 17.25
N LYS A 86 -36.98 -13.13 16.75
CA LYS A 86 -37.09 -13.96 15.53
C LYS A 86 -36.45 -13.31 14.30
N ASP A 87 -36.58 -11.99 14.18
CA ASP A 87 -36.01 -11.21 13.08
C ASP A 87 -34.47 -11.21 13.14
N PHE A 88 -33.88 -10.90 14.29
CA PHE A 88 -32.43 -10.94 14.45
C PHE A 88 -31.88 -12.35 14.19
N LYS A 89 -32.49 -13.38 14.76
CA LYS A 89 -32.10 -14.77 14.54
C LYS A 89 -32.13 -15.15 13.07
N SER A 90 -33.25 -14.84 12.39
CA SER A 90 -33.39 -15.13 10.95
C SER A 90 -32.33 -14.44 10.10
N GLU A 91 -32.02 -13.16 10.39
CA GLU A 91 -30.99 -12.41 9.66
C GLU A 91 -29.58 -12.96 9.94
N TYR A 92 -29.27 -13.26 11.18
CA TYR A 92 -27.97 -13.87 11.54
C TYR A 92 -27.80 -15.26 10.92
N ASP A 93 -28.80 -16.13 10.99
CA ASP A 93 -28.75 -17.48 10.39
C ASP A 93 -28.60 -17.39 8.87
N LYS A 94 -29.28 -16.43 8.23
CA LYS A 94 -29.13 -16.14 6.80
C LYS A 94 -27.73 -15.63 6.48
N PHE A 95 -27.17 -14.74 7.30
CA PHE A 95 -25.80 -14.26 7.17
C PHE A 95 -24.79 -15.41 7.22
N GLN A 96 -24.89 -16.31 8.22
CA GLN A 96 -24.04 -17.49 8.32
C GLN A 96 -24.20 -18.46 7.14
N LYS A 97 -25.43 -18.64 6.66
CA LYS A 97 -25.73 -19.52 5.52
C LYS A 97 -25.21 -18.98 4.19
N ASN A 98 -25.36 -17.67 3.96
CA ASN A 98 -24.98 -17.03 2.70
C ASN A 98 -23.47 -16.85 2.55
N HIS A 99 -22.75 -16.76 3.66
CA HIS A 99 -21.31 -16.53 3.70
C HIS A 99 -20.53 -17.72 4.25
N LYS A 100 -20.99 -18.94 3.92
CA LYS A 100 -20.20 -20.14 4.20
C LYS A 100 -18.81 -20.03 3.60
N TYR A 101 -17.89 -20.81 4.13
CA TYR A 101 -16.52 -20.85 3.65
C TYR A 101 -16.44 -20.99 2.13
N THR A 102 -15.65 -20.08 1.54
CA THR A 102 -15.20 -20.07 0.15
C THR A 102 -13.74 -19.65 0.12
N LEU A 103 -13.00 -19.98 -0.94
CA LEU A 103 -11.58 -19.56 -1.10
C LEU A 103 -11.41 -18.05 -1.22
N ARG A 104 -12.48 -17.34 -1.61
CA ARG A 104 -12.56 -15.88 -1.69
C ARG A 104 -13.85 -15.43 -1.05
N TYR A 105 -13.77 -14.57 -0.02
CA TYR A 105 -14.97 -14.04 0.60
C TYR A 105 -15.55 -12.83 -0.17
N ASP A 106 -16.87 -12.68 -0.13
CA ASP A 106 -17.54 -11.50 -0.68
C ASP A 106 -17.52 -10.36 0.34
N TYR A 107 -16.48 -9.49 0.19
CA TYR A 107 -16.23 -8.39 1.11
C TYR A 107 -17.46 -7.49 1.28
N ASP A 108 -18.05 -7.02 0.17
CA ASP A 108 -19.15 -6.06 0.20
C ASP A 108 -20.39 -6.63 0.91
N SER A 109 -20.73 -7.85 0.58
CA SER A 109 -21.90 -8.54 1.15
C SER A 109 -21.72 -8.82 2.64
N ILE A 110 -20.52 -9.27 3.04
CA ILE A 110 -20.20 -9.52 4.46
C ILE A 110 -20.22 -8.21 5.24
N MET A 111 -19.59 -7.15 4.73
CA MET A 111 -19.52 -5.86 5.40
C MET A 111 -20.91 -5.27 5.64
N ASN A 112 -21.75 -5.24 4.59
CA ASN A 112 -23.10 -4.71 4.68
C ASN A 112 -23.95 -5.51 5.70
N SER A 113 -23.88 -6.84 5.67
CA SER A 113 -24.60 -7.70 6.61
C SER A 113 -24.12 -7.51 8.05
N LYS A 114 -22.79 -7.41 8.27
CA LYS A 114 -22.24 -7.17 9.62
C LYS A 114 -22.66 -5.82 10.19
N ILE A 115 -22.64 -4.76 9.38
CA ILE A 115 -23.07 -3.43 9.84
C ILE A 115 -24.56 -3.43 10.22
N SER A 116 -25.42 -4.11 9.43
CA SER A 116 -26.85 -4.29 9.76
C SER A 116 -27.04 -5.01 11.10
N LEU A 117 -26.33 -6.12 11.29
CA LEU A 117 -26.39 -6.91 12.54
C LEU A 117 -25.82 -6.14 13.73
N LEU A 118 -24.70 -5.40 13.57
CA LEU A 118 -24.14 -4.52 14.61
C LEU A 118 -25.14 -3.41 14.99
N GLN A 119 -25.86 -2.84 14.03
CA GLN A 119 -26.87 -1.84 14.32
C GLN A 119 -28.01 -2.41 15.18
N LYS A 120 -28.48 -3.62 14.88
CA LYS A 120 -29.53 -4.30 15.71
C LYS A 120 -29.04 -4.61 17.12
N LEU A 121 -27.77 -5.07 17.26
CA LEU A 121 -27.15 -5.32 18.55
C LEU A 121 -27.01 -4.02 19.36
N TYR A 122 -26.58 -2.94 18.71
CA TYR A 122 -26.50 -1.61 19.34
C TYR A 122 -27.87 -1.09 19.77
N ASP A 123 -28.92 -1.26 18.94
CA ASP A 123 -30.27 -0.82 19.27
C ASP A 123 -30.88 -1.53 20.49
N ALA A 124 -30.32 -2.68 20.87
CA ALA A 124 -30.68 -3.40 22.08
C ALA A 124 -29.90 -2.93 23.34
N THR A 125 -29.05 -1.90 23.23
CA THR A 125 -28.29 -1.36 24.37
C THR A 125 -29.00 -0.18 25.02
N ASP A 126 -28.71 0.04 26.32
CA ASP A 126 -29.14 1.26 27.03
C ASP A 126 -28.47 2.51 26.46
N ILE A 127 -27.29 2.39 25.86
CA ILE A 127 -26.59 3.47 25.17
C ILE A 127 -27.44 4.03 24.04
N SER A 128 -28.00 3.14 23.21
CA SER A 128 -28.87 3.47 22.11
C SER A 128 -30.19 4.10 22.59
N SER A 129 -30.83 3.46 23.58
CA SER A 129 -32.14 3.91 24.11
C SER A 129 -32.07 5.29 24.76
N ASN A 130 -31.00 5.58 25.49
CA ASN A 130 -30.81 6.84 26.20
C ASN A 130 -30.03 7.89 25.40
N SER A 131 -29.44 7.51 24.25
CA SER A 131 -28.51 8.36 23.47
C SER A 131 -27.38 8.93 24.34
N LYS A 132 -26.89 8.13 25.30
CA LYS A 132 -25.80 8.47 26.22
C LYS A 132 -24.83 7.29 26.34
N PRO A 133 -23.51 7.56 26.45
CA PRO A 133 -22.56 6.49 26.75
C PRO A 133 -22.81 5.95 28.16
N ASP A 134 -22.61 4.66 28.34
CA ASP A 134 -22.42 4.07 29.67
C ASP A 134 -21.01 4.40 30.22
N ALA A 135 -20.70 3.99 31.44
CA ALA A 135 -19.44 4.32 32.10
C ALA A 135 -18.22 3.74 31.36
N ALA A 136 -18.35 2.57 30.74
CA ALA A 136 -17.27 1.91 29.98
C ALA A 136 -16.98 2.68 28.69
N LEU A 137 -18.01 2.95 27.89
CA LEU A 137 -17.89 3.71 26.64
C LEU A 137 -17.42 5.14 26.89
N GLU A 138 -17.91 5.79 27.96
CA GLU A 138 -17.47 7.15 28.31
C GLU A 138 -15.97 7.18 28.64
N LYS A 139 -15.49 6.22 29.44
CA LYS A 139 -14.08 6.08 29.77
C LYS A 139 -13.25 5.85 28.51
N TRP A 140 -13.71 4.93 27.64
CA TRP A 140 -13.02 4.61 26.39
C TRP A 140 -12.94 5.82 25.44
N ILE A 141 -14.04 6.59 25.26
CA ILE A 141 -14.07 7.83 24.47
C ILE A 141 -13.09 8.88 25.02
N LYS A 142 -12.95 9.01 26.34
CA LYS A 142 -11.99 9.94 26.96
C LYS A 142 -10.55 9.57 26.62
N SER A 143 -10.23 8.29 26.58
CA SER A 143 -8.89 7.78 26.23
C SER A 143 -8.61 7.80 24.73
N ASN A 144 -9.64 7.85 23.88
CA ASN A 144 -9.58 7.76 22.44
C ASN A 144 -10.26 8.95 21.76
N SER A 145 -9.71 10.17 21.94
CA SER A 145 -10.34 11.42 21.50
C SER A 145 -10.63 11.50 20.00
N TRP A 146 -9.83 10.81 19.18
CA TRP A 146 -9.97 10.68 17.72
C TRP A 146 -11.35 10.11 17.30
N ILE A 147 -12.01 9.35 18.18
CA ILE A 147 -13.30 8.73 17.90
C ILE A 147 -14.41 9.74 17.58
N LYS A 148 -14.32 10.96 18.13
CA LYS A 148 -15.31 11.99 17.86
C LYS A 148 -15.29 12.41 16.39
N THR A 149 -14.09 12.64 15.86
CA THR A 149 -13.87 12.99 14.45
C THR A 149 -14.32 11.85 13.55
N TYR A 150 -13.89 10.61 13.84
CA TYR A 150 -14.27 9.44 13.07
C TYR A 150 -15.79 9.21 13.07
N SER A 151 -16.47 9.31 14.20
CA SER A 151 -17.91 9.09 14.29
C SER A 151 -18.72 10.13 13.50
N VAL A 152 -18.32 11.41 13.57
CA VAL A 152 -18.94 12.47 12.78
C VAL A 152 -18.72 12.22 11.28
N TYR A 153 -17.50 11.86 10.88
CA TYR A 153 -17.18 11.52 9.50
C TYR A 153 -18.01 10.33 8.99
N LYS A 154 -18.08 9.24 9.74
CA LYS A 154 -18.83 8.02 9.35
C LYS A 154 -20.33 8.32 9.24
N ASN A 155 -20.88 9.15 10.12
CA ASN A 155 -22.28 9.58 10.02
C ASN A 155 -22.53 10.43 8.77
N LEU A 156 -21.60 11.31 8.41
CA LEU A 156 -21.66 12.05 7.15
C LEU A 156 -21.53 11.14 5.93
N LYS A 157 -20.62 10.18 5.95
CA LYS A 157 -20.50 9.15 4.89
C LYS A 157 -21.82 8.42 4.67
N TRP A 158 -22.50 8.05 5.76
CA TRP A 158 -23.83 7.42 5.68
C TRP A 158 -24.88 8.38 5.10
N LYS A 159 -24.93 9.63 5.58
CA LYS A 159 -25.83 10.69 5.08
C LYS A 159 -25.69 10.92 3.57
N TYR A 160 -24.47 10.84 3.05
CA TYR A 160 -24.15 11.03 1.63
C TYR A 160 -24.00 9.70 0.86
N MET A 161 -24.58 8.60 1.35
CA MET A 161 -24.58 7.29 0.66
C MET A 161 -23.17 6.85 0.24
N GLN A 162 -22.18 7.01 1.11
CA GLN A 162 -20.76 6.68 0.91
C GLN A 162 -20.04 7.52 -0.17
N ALA A 163 -20.66 8.60 -0.69
CA ALA A 163 -20.00 9.50 -1.63
C ALA A 163 -18.75 10.14 -1.01
N SER A 164 -17.77 10.49 -1.86
CA SER A 164 -16.56 11.19 -1.42
C SER A 164 -16.88 12.51 -0.73
N TRP A 165 -16.16 12.81 0.37
CA TRP A 165 -16.34 14.08 1.09
C TRP A 165 -16.09 15.31 0.20
N LYS A 166 -15.31 15.16 -0.87
CA LYS A 166 -15.08 16.21 -1.87
C LYS A 166 -16.35 16.62 -2.64
N THR A 167 -17.36 15.75 -2.65
CA THR A 167 -18.65 16.01 -3.32
C THR A 167 -19.75 16.45 -2.35
N TRP A 168 -19.49 16.49 -1.05
CA TRP A 168 -20.46 16.90 -0.05
C TRP A 168 -20.79 18.40 -0.17
N LYS A 169 -21.78 18.87 0.54
CA LYS A 169 -22.02 20.32 0.66
C LYS A 169 -20.82 21.00 1.30
N LYS A 170 -20.52 22.23 0.92
CA LYS A 170 -19.32 22.97 1.39
C LYS A 170 -19.21 23.04 2.91
N GLU A 171 -20.33 23.18 3.61
CA GLU A 171 -20.41 23.17 5.08
C GLU A 171 -20.01 21.83 5.72
N ASP A 172 -20.07 20.74 4.95
CA ASP A 172 -19.66 19.40 5.36
C ASP A 172 -18.28 19.04 4.83
N GLN A 173 -17.79 19.70 3.75
CA GLN A 173 -16.44 19.52 3.21
C GLN A 173 -15.38 20.24 4.05
N LEU A 174 -15.63 21.51 4.39
CA LEU A 174 -14.70 22.39 5.10
C LEU A 174 -15.16 22.51 6.55
N ILE A 175 -14.63 21.63 7.38
CA ILE A 175 -15.05 21.55 8.78
C ILE A 175 -13.88 21.89 9.71
N SER A 176 -14.18 22.68 10.76
CA SER A 176 -13.21 22.94 11.83
C SER A 176 -13.35 21.94 12.98
N SER A 177 -12.34 21.84 13.84
CA SER A 177 -12.38 21.02 15.05
C SER A 177 -13.51 21.43 16.01
N GLU A 178 -13.84 22.73 16.04
CA GLU A 178 -14.97 23.26 16.84
C GLU A 178 -16.30 22.76 16.26
N GLU A 179 -16.47 22.78 14.95
CA GLU A 179 -17.69 22.31 14.31
C GLU A 179 -17.82 20.77 14.44
N ILE A 180 -16.73 20.00 14.36
CA ILE A 180 -16.72 18.57 14.67
C ILE A 180 -17.21 18.34 16.10
N THR A 181 -16.67 19.10 17.06
CA THR A 181 -17.06 19.01 18.48
C THR A 181 -18.54 19.36 18.68
N LYS A 182 -19.05 20.40 18.00
CA LYS A 182 -20.45 20.79 18.03
C LYS A 182 -21.36 19.68 17.48
N ARG A 183 -21.02 19.10 16.32
CA ARG A 183 -21.78 17.98 15.72
C ARG A 183 -21.73 16.73 16.58
N TRP A 184 -20.56 16.39 17.15
CA TRP A 184 -20.46 15.29 18.11
C TRP A 184 -21.42 15.44 19.29
N ASN A 185 -21.65 16.67 19.75
CA ASN A 185 -22.53 16.97 20.89
C ASN A 185 -23.99 17.24 20.49
N ASP A 186 -24.32 17.22 19.18
CA ASP A 186 -25.70 17.41 18.70
C ASP A 186 -26.56 16.24 19.20
N LYS A 187 -27.63 16.59 19.95
CA LYS A 187 -28.57 15.64 20.56
C LYS A 187 -29.28 14.77 19.52
N ALA A 188 -29.62 15.34 18.36
CA ALA A 188 -30.30 14.61 17.28
C ALA A 188 -29.41 13.56 16.60
N LEU A 189 -28.10 13.81 16.56
CA LEU A 189 -27.12 12.92 15.93
C LEU A 189 -26.39 12.02 16.94
N LYS A 190 -26.58 12.26 18.24
CA LYS A 190 -25.79 11.59 19.30
C LYS A 190 -25.91 10.09 19.25
N LYS A 191 -27.11 9.55 19.04
CA LYS A 191 -27.33 8.09 18.92
C LYS A 191 -26.48 7.50 17.80
N ALA A 192 -26.48 8.14 16.62
CA ALA A 192 -25.71 7.68 15.46
C ALA A 192 -24.19 7.77 15.69
N HIS A 193 -23.71 8.84 16.32
CA HIS A 193 -22.30 8.98 16.65
C HIS A 193 -21.84 7.94 17.67
N LEU A 194 -22.66 7.66 18.68
CA LEU A 194 -22.35 6.65 19.70
C LEU A 194 -22.33 5.23 19.14
N PHE A 195 -23.09 4.93 18.09
CA PHE A 195 -22.99 3.65 17.38
C PHE A 195 -21.58 3.37 16.87
N TYR A 196 -20.97 4.33 16.18
CA TYR A 196 -19.60 4.15 15.70
C TYR A 196 -18.58 4.08 16.83
N ALA A 197 -18.76 4.86 17.91
CA ALA A 197 -17.89 4.79 19.07
C ALA A 197 -18.00 3.43 19.78
N TRP A 198 -19.20 2.91 19.94
CA TRP A 198 -19.46 1.58 20.50
C TRP A 198 -18.85 0.46 19.64
N CYS A 199 -19.00 0.49 18.33
CA CYS A 199 -18.34 -0.47 17.43
C CYS A 199 -16.82 -0.45 17.59
N GLN A 200 -16.22 0.73 17.71
CA GLN A 200 -14.76 0.84 17.87
C GLN A 200 -14.29 0.37 19.25
N MET A 201 -15.05 0.60 20.31
CA MET A 201 -14.76 0.03 21.62
C MET A 201 -14.79 -1.51 21.60
N LEU A 202 -15.82 -2.10 20.98
CA LEU A 202 -15.91 -3.57 20.84
C LEU A 202 -14.75 -4.14 20.01
N ALA A 203 -14.39 -3.48 18.91
CA ALA A 203 -13.26 -3.90 18.08
C ALA A 203 -11.96 -3.88 18.88
N ALA A 204 -11.72 -2.80 19.66
CA ALA A 204 -10.57 -2.67 20.53
C ALA A 204 -10.53 -3.77 21.59
N GLU A 205 -11.63 -4.00 22.31
CA GLU A 205 -11.72 -5.03 23.37
C GLU A 205 -11.46 -6.44 22.83
N GLN A 206 -12.04 -6.79 21.68
CA GLN A 206 -11.83 -8.11 21.06
C GLN A 206 -10.39 -8.26 20.57
N PHE A 207 -9.81 -7.20 20.01
CA PHE A 207 -8.42 -7.25 19.52
C PHE A 207 -7.44 -7.29 20.69
N GLU A 208 -7.63 -6.50 21.74
CA GLU A 208 -6.82 -6.55 22.99
C GLU A 208 -6.81 -7.94 23.60
N LYS A 209 -8.00 -8.57 23.73
CA LYS A 209 -8.13 -9.95 24.22
C LYS A 209 -7.36 -10.96 23.35
N ALA A 210 -7.41 -10.78 22.02
CA ALA A 210 -6.67 -11.64 21.10
C ALA A 210 -5.15 -11.43 21.23
N VAL A 211 -4.69 -10.17 21.36
CA VAL A 211 -3.28 -9.81 21.59
C VAL A 211 -2.76 -10.39 22.91
N GLU A 212 -3.53 -10.30 24.00
CA GLU A 212 -3.18 -10.92 25.27
C GLU A 212 -2.97 -12.44 25.13
N ALA A 213 -3.85 -13.12 24.38
CA ALA A 213 -3.70 -14.54 24.11
C ALA A 213 -2.46 -14.86 23.26
N VAL A 214 -2.15 -14.02 22.27
CA VAL A 214 -0.91 -14.13 21.46
C VAL A 214 0.31 -14.01 22.38
N HIS A 215 0.35 -12.99 23.24
CA HIS A 215 1.45 -12.78 24.20
C HIS A 215 1.55 -13.91 25.23
N HIS A 216 0.41 -14.42 25.74
CA HIS A 216 0.40 -15.57 26.64
C HIS A 216 1.03 -16.83 26.03
N ASN A 217 0.91 -16.98 24.72
CA ASN A 217 1.57 -18.03 23.96
C ASN A 217 3.07 -17.77 23.70
N GLY A 218 3.62 -16.66 24.20
CA GLY A 218 5.03 -16.27 24.02
C GLY A 218 5.35 -15.73 22.61
N ILE A 219 4.33 -15.30 21.87
CA ILE A 219 4.43 -14.81 20.51
C ILE A 219 4.29 -13.28 20.50
N LYS A 220 5.06 -12.61 19.67
CA LYS A 220 4.97 -11.18 19.43
C LYS A 220 4.09 -10.87 18.23
N LEU A 221 3.39 -9.74 18.28
CA LEU A 221 2.55 -9.29 17.19
C LEU A 221 3.24 -8.16 16.40
N LYS A 222 3.26 -8.26 15.08
CA LYS A 222 3.77 -7.24 14.17
C LYS A 222 2.63 -6.69 13.33
N GLY A 223 2.38 -5.38 13.46
CA GLY A 223 1.42 -4.66 12.63
C GLY A 223 2.00 -4.16 11.32
N ASP A 224 1.13 -3.69 10.45
CA ASP A 224 1.49 -3.04 9.19
C ASP A 224 0.84 -1.67 9.12
N MET A 225 1.66 -0.62 8.89
CA MET A 225 1.26 0.78 8.87
C MET A 225 1.37 1.30 7.43
N PRO A 226 0.25 1.38 6.68
CA PRO A 226 0.26 2.05 5.38
C PRO A 226 0.82 3.46 5.52
N ILE A 227 1.77 3.81 4.66
CA ILE A 227 2.34 5.17 4.71
C ILE A 227 1.28 6.22 4.41
N LEU A 228 0.38 5.95 3.47
CA LEU A 228 -0.59 6.90 2.95
C LEU A 228 -2.00 6.63 3.49
N MET A 229 -2.85 7.63 3.38
CA MET A 229 -4.28 7.54 3.67
C MET A 229 -5.08 7.74 2.39
N ASN A 230 -6.23 7.07 2.29
CA ASN A 230 -7.15 7.30 1.18
C ASN A 230 -7.52 8.79 1.11
N GLU A 231 -7.63 9.35 -0.10
CA GLU A 231 -8.02 10.76 -0.27
C GLU A 231 -9.42 11.05 0.29
N ASP A 232 -10.27 10.02 0.35
CA ASP A 232 -11.60 10.06 0.95
C ASP A 232 -11.59 9.62 2.43
N SER A 233 -10.44 9.70 3.11
CA SER A 233 -10.33 9.33 4.53
C SER A 233 -10.85 10.42 5.47
N CYS A 234 -11.21 9.98 6.67
CA CYS A 234 -11.50 10.84 7.82
C CYS A 234 -10.33 11.79 8.11
N ASP A 235 -9.11 11.30 7.98
CA ASP A 235 -7.89 12.06 8.25
C ASP A 235 -7.66 13.16 7.21
N ALA A 236 -7.81 12.83 5.91
CA ALA A 236 -7.67 13.82 4.84
C ALA A 236 -8.78 14.89 4.89
N TRP A 237 -9.99 14.52 5.36
CA TRP A 237 -11.10 15.42 5.55
C TRP A 237 -10.93 16.35 6.78
N ALA A 238 -10.55 15.77 7.93
CA ALA A 238 -10.47 16.51 9.19
C ALA A 238 -9.18 17.33 9.35
N TYR A 239 -8.09 16.87 8.70
CA TYR A 239 -6.77 17.47 8.79
C TYR A 239 -6.17 17.79 7.41
N PRO A 240 -6.91 18.53 6.54
CA PRO A 240 -6.49 18.76 5.15
C PRO A 240 -5.13 19.47 5.04
N GLN A 241 -4.70 20.19 6.09
CA GLN A 241 -3.41 20.86 6.15
C GLN A 241 -2.21 19.89 6.15
N TYR A 242 -2.41 18.62 6.50
CA TYR A 242 -1.35 17.60 6.53
C TYR A 242 -1.22 16.84 5.21
N PHE A 243 -2.13 17.08 4.25
CA PHE A 243 -2.17 16.36 2.98
C PHE A 243 -2.14 17.34 1.79
N ASN A 244 -1.30 17.04 0.79
CA ASN A 244 -1.25 17.79 -0.46
C ASN A 244 -2.39 17.33 -1.37
N GLN A 245 -3.50 18.06 -1.39
CA GLN A 245 -4.71 17.67 -2.14
C GLN A 245 -4.54 17.68 -3.66
N ASN A 246 -3.51 18.35 -4.18
CA ASN A 246 -3.18 18.48 -5.60
C ASN A 246 -2.07 17.51 -6.07
N LEU A 247 -1.56 16.66 -5.19
CA LEU A 247 -0.54 15.67 -5.50
C LEU A 247 -1.00 14.27 -5.10
N ARG A 248 -0.63 13.27 -5.90
CA ARG A 248 -0.87 11.85 -5.62
C ARG A 248 0.46 11.12 -5.52
N ALA A 249 0.55 10.23 -4.56
CA ALA A 249 1.70 9.37 -4.42
C ALA A 249 1.69 8.26 -5.48
N GLY A 250 2.89 7.81 -5.83
CA GLY A 250 3.08 6.73 -6.77
C GLY A 250 4.52 6.27 -6.86
N ALA A 251 4.87 5.66 -7.98
CA ALA A 251 6.22 5.26 -8.33
C ALA A 251 6.58 5.76 -9.73
N PRO A 252 7.85 6.11 -10.00
CA PRO A 252 8.30 6.51 -11.33
C PRO A 252 8.23 5.35 -12.32
N ALA A 253 8.34 5.66 -13.61
CA ALA A 253 8.46 4.68 -14.67
C ALA A 253 9.69 3.78 -14.45
N ASP A 254 9.52 2.48 -14.64
CA ASP A 254 10.55 1.44 -14.60
C ASP A 254 10.37 0.43 -15.75
N GLY A 255 11.18 -0.65 -15.75
CA GLY A 255 11.13 -1.67 -16.79
C GLY A 255 9.81 -2.43 -16.86
N ASP A 256 9.18 -2.66 -15.72
CA ASP A 256 7.92 -3.41 -15.62
C ASP A 256 6.70 -2.49 -15.79
N ASN A 257 6.84 -1.20 -15.42
CA ASN A 257 5.79 -0.19 -15.46
C ASN A 257 6.24 1.05 -16.24
N PRO A 258 6.22 1.04 -17.59
CA PRO A 258 6.73 2.14 -18.42
C PRO A 258 6.03 3.49 -18.22
N LYS A 259 4.80 3.51 -17.69
CA LYS A 259 4.03 4.71 -17.35
C LYS A 259 4.10 5.08 -15.85
N GLY A 260 4.89 4.32 -15.07
CA GLY A 260 4.92 4.41 -13.62
C GLY A 260 3.61 3.97 -12.96
N GLN A 261 3.49 4.20 -11.66
CA GLN A 261 2.30 3.84 -10.89
C GLN A 261 1.72 5.08 -10.23
N ASN A 262 0.42 5.30 -10.37
CA ASN A 262 -0.35 6.29 -9.61
C ASN A 262 -1.22 5.56 -8.59
N TRP A 263 -0.88 5.71 -7.29
CA TRP A 263 -1.61 5.02 -6.21
C TRP A 263 -2.89 5.73 -5.79
N GLY A 264 -3.12 6.97 -6.28
CA GLY A 264 -4.34 7.72 -6.03
C GLY A 264 -4.45 8.38 -4.65
N PHE A 265 -3.47 8.20 -3.76
CA PHE A 265 -3.49 8.76 -2.41
C PHE A 265 -2.77 10.11 -2.35
N PRO A 266 -3.26 11.12 -1.59
CA PRO A 266 -2.58 12.39 -1.43
C PRO A 266 -1.23 12.19 -0.72
N THR A 267 -0.22 12.97 -1.11
CA THR A 267 1.06 13.00 -0.41
C THR A 267 0.97 13.83 0.86
N TYR A 268 1.91 13.63 1.80
CA TYR A 268 1.97 14.42 3.03
C TYR A 268 2.57 15.80 2.82
N ASN A 269 2.02 16.80 3.50
CA ASN A 269 2.65 18.08 3.71
C ASN A 269 3.60 17.98 4.93
N TRP A 270 4.79 17.46 4.71
CA TRP A 270 5.79 17.27 5.78
C TRP A 270 6.17 18.57 6.48
N LYS A 271 6.07 19.72 5.82
CA LYS A 271 6.33 21.04 6.43
C LYS A 271 5.30 21.33 7.54
N ASN A 272 4.03 21.10 7.27
CA ASN A 272 2.97 21.34 8.24
C ASN A 272 2.97 20.28 9.34
N LEU A 273 3.27 19.03 9.01
CA LEU A 273 3.44 17.95 10.01
C LEU A 273 4.59 18.28 10.95
N LYS A 274 5.72 18.76 10.44
CA LYS A 274 6.86 19.22 11.27
C LYS A 274 6.49 20.42 12.15
N ALA A 275 5.70 21.36 11.64
CA ALA A 275 5.27 22.53 12.42
C ALA A 275 4.33 22.16 13.59
N SER A 276 3.74 20.98 13.58
CA SER A 276 2.97 20.40 14.70
C SER A 276 3.75 19.30 15.45
N ASP A 277 5.09 19.32 15.37
CA ASP A 277 5.97 18.30 15.99
C ASP A 277 5.60 16.85 15.61
N TYR A 278 5.07 16.65 14.41
CA TYR A 278 4.58 15.36 13.88
C TYR A 278 3.45 14.72 14.70
N ASP A 279 2.70 15.49 15.47
CA ASP A 279 1.72 15.03 16.46
C ASP A 279 0.75 13.98 15.89
N TRP A 280 0.20 14.19 14.69
CA TRP A 280 -0.70 13.21 14.04
C TRP A 280 -0.04 11.83 13.81
N TRP A 281 1.24 11.82 13.38
CA TRP A 281 1.99 10.57 13.18
C TRP A 281 2.33 9.89 14.50
N LEU A 282 2.72 10.67 15.52
CA LEU A 282 3.03 10.15 16.85
C LEU A 282 1.78 9.53 17.50
N GLN A 283 0.65 10.23 17.46
CA GLN A 283 -0.63 9.69 17.97
C GLN A 283 -1.04 8.40 17.26
N ARG A 284 -0.87 8.30 15.94
CA ARG A 284 -1.12 7.09 15.18
C ARG A 284 -0.29 5.91 15.68
N LEU A 285 1.01 6.12 15.90
CA LEU A 285 1.92 5.09 16.39
C LEU A 285 1.69 4.78 17.88
N GLU A 286 1.38 5.78 18.70
CA GLU A 286 0.98 5.57 20.10
C GLU A 286 -0.25 4.66 20.18
N ASN A 287 -1.28 4.93 19.37
CA ASN A 287 -2.49 4.09 19.33
C ASN A 287 -2.18 2.65 18.90
N ALA A 288 -1.31 2.46 17.91
CA ALA A 288 -0.88 1.14 17.47
C ALA A 288 -0.05 0.39 18.53
N SER A 289 0.69 1.12 19.38
CA SER A 289 1.51 0.54 20.46
C SER A 289 0.71 -0.21 21.54
N ALA A 290 -0.62 -0.03 21.57
CA ALA A 290 -1.51 -0.82 22.41
C ALA A 290 -1.58 -2.29 21.99
N TYR A 291 -1.29 -2.59 20.72
CA TYR A 291 -1.52 -3.90 20.13
C TYR A 291 -0.24 -4.59 19.66
N TYR A 292 0.79 -3.84 19.21
CA TYR A 292 1.92 -4.38 18.46
C TYR A 292 3.25 -4.25 19.21
N ASP A 293 4.10 -5.25 19.03
CA ASP A 293 5.51 -5.25 19.47
C ASP A 293 6.44 -4.73 18.36
N TYR A 294 6.08 -5.02 17.12
CA TYR A 294 6.77 -4.57 15.91
C TYR A 294 5.78 -3.90 14.97
N TYR A 295 6.26 -3.02 14.12
CA TYR A 295 5.45 -2.48 13.04
C TYR A 295 6.25 -2.38 11.73
N ARG A 296 5.59 -2.66 10.63
CA ARG A 296 6.10 -2.40 9.29
C ARG A 296 5.67 -0.99 8.89
N LEU A 297 6.64 -0.17 8.52
CA LEU A 297 6.40 1.07 7.78
C LEU A 297 6.35 0.70 6.31
N ASP A 298 5.18 0.74 5.75
CA ASP A 298 4.96 0.56 4.33
C ASP A 298 5.66 1.68 3.57
N HIS A 299 6.29 1.34 2.44
CA HIS A 299 7.04 2.28 1.58
C HIS A 299 7.88 3.30 2.38
N ILE A 300 8.83 2.81 3.20
CA ILE A 300 9.65 3.69 4.06
C ILE A 300 10.40 4.77 3.27
N LEU A 301 10.66 4.54 1.99
CA LEU A 301 11.28 5.52 1.09
C LEU A 301 10.49 6.83 1.05
N GLY A 302 9.16 6.78 1.27
CA GLY A 302 8.30 7.96 1.32
C GLY A 302 8.55 8.90 2.50
N PHE A 303 9.28 8.46 3.54
CA PHE A 303 9.76 9.33 4.61
C PHE A 303 11.02 10.09 4.20
N PHE A 304 11.76 9.59 3.24
CA PHE A 304 12.89 10.28 2.60
C PHE A 304 12.39 11.16 1.46
N ARG A 305 11.73 10.54 0.50
CA ARG A 305 11.09 11.16 -0.66
C ARG A 305 9.91 10.33 -1.13
N ILE A 306 8.90 10.97 -1.64
CA ILE A 306 7.77 10.31 -2.32
C ILE A 306 7.76 10.72 -3.79
N TRP A 307 7.35 9.80 -4.68
CA TRP A 307 7.00 10.16 -6.04
C TRP A 307 5.65 10.84 -6.04
N ALA A 308 5.62 12.13 -6.37
CA ALA A 308 4.44 12.98 -6.32
C ALA A 308 3.96 13.31 -7.73
N ILE A 309 2.73 12.93 -8.03
CA ILE A 309 2.09 13.06 -9.34
C ILE A 309 1.03 14.16 -9.23
N PRO A 310 0.99 15.15 -10.16
CA PRO A 310 -0.11 16.10 -10.21
C PRO A 310 -1.47 15.39 -10.28
N SER A 311 -2.43 15.80 -9.46
CA SER A 311 -3.72 15.08 -9.33
C SER A 311 -4.57 15.07 -10.60
N GLY A 312 -4.25 15.91 -11.57
CA GLY A 312 -4.89 15.93 -12.89
C GLY A 312 -4.27 14.97 -13.91
N ASP A 313 -3.16 14.30 -13.59
CA ASP A 313 -2.51 13.37 -14.51
C ASP A 313 -3.02 11.93 -14.32
N CYS A 314 -3.29 11.26 -15.44
CA CYS A 314 -3.80 9.88 -15.47
C CYS A 314 -2.70 8.81 -15.31
N ASN A 315 -1.42 9.18 -15.42
CA ASN A 315 -0.27 8.30 -15.22
C ASN A 315 0.83 9.01 -14.40
N ALA A 316 1.94 8.32 -14.13
CA ALA A 316 2.98 8.82 -13.25
C ALA A 316 4.15 9.54 -13.97
N LEU A 317 4.09 9.73 -15.28
CA LEU A 317 5.22 10.26 -16.07
C LEU A 317 5.59 11.70 -15.70
N ASN A 318 4.62 12.55 -15.34
CA ASN A 318 4.85 13.94 -14.89
C ASN A 318 5.08 14.05 -13.38
N GLY A 319 5.25 12.94 -12.70
CA GLY A 319 5.61 12.94 -11.29
C GLY A 319 7.02 13.47 -11.06
N HIS A 320 7.28 13.83 -9.83
CA HIS A 320 8.59 14.23 -9.33
C HIS A 320 8.78 13.79 -7.89
N THR A 321 10.01 13.80 -7.42
CA THR A 321 10.28 13.49 -6.00
C THR A 321 9.90 14.66 -5.10
N GLU A 322 9.18 14.41 -4.00
CA GLU A 322 8.93 15.37 -2.93
C GLU A 322 9.61 14.88 -1.63
N PRO A 323 10.43 15.72 -0.96
CA PRO A 323 10.90 17.04 -1.37
C PRO A 323 11.95 17.00 -2.48
N TYR A 324 12.19 18.12 -3.15
CA TYR A 324 13.16 18.22 -4.23
C TYR A 324 14.02 19.50 -4.15
N ALA A 325 15.25 19.42 -4.68
CA ALA A 325 16.02 20.57 -5.08
C ALA A 325 15.70 20.91 -6.55
N PHE A 326 15.77 22.17 -6.89
CA PHE A 326 15.39 22.65 -8.23
C PHE A 326 16.55 23.43 -8.89
N ILE A 327 16.48 23.51 -10.21
CA ILE A 327 17.32 24.34 -11.05
C ILE A 327 16.66 25.70 -11.16
N LYS A 328 17.39 26.77 -10.90
CA LYS A 328 16.91 28.13 -11.16
C LYS A 328 17.12 28.47 -12.65
N LYS A 329 16.27 29.34 -13.20
CA LYS A 329 16.39 29.79 -14.58
C LYS A 329 17.77 30.41 -14.87
N ASP A 330 18.33 31.15 -13.90
CA ASP A 330 19.66 31.77 -14.03
C ASP A 330 20.78 30.72 -14.20
N GLU A 331 20.67 29.54 -13.54
CA GLU A 331 21.63 28.44 -13.70
C GLU A 331 21.60 27.88 -15.15
N LEU A 332 20.44 27.92 -15.83
CA LEU A 332 20.32 27.56 -17.25
C LEU A 332 20.91 28.64 -18.17
N TYR A 333 20.72 29.92 -17.84
CA TYR A 333 21.35 31.03 -18.58
C TYR A 333 22.88 30.96 -18.50
N GLU A 334 23.44 30.64 -17.33
CA GLU A 334 24.90 30.46 -17.16
C GLU A 334 25.46 29.34 -18.05
N LEU A 335 24.65 28.36 -18.43
CA LEU A 335 25.02 27.30 -19.36
C LEU A 335 24.82 27.70 -20.84
N GLY A 336 24.29 28.89 -21.11
CA GLY A 336 24.06 29.43 -22.45
C GLY A 336 22.70 29.12 -23.05
N PHE A 337 21.73 28.60 -22.28
CA PHE A 337 20.36 28.38 -22.74
C PHE A 337 19.57 29.69 -22.64
N ASP A 338 19.05 30.18 -23.75
CA ASP A 338 18.14 31.32 -23.79
C ASP A 338 16.69 30.93 -23.46
N ASP A 339 15.80 31.94 -23.42
CA ASP A 339 14.38 31.74 -23.13
C ASP A 339 13.68 30.78 -24.10
N ASN A 340 14.03 30.84 -25.39
CA ASN A 340 13.43 29.96 -26.37
C ASN A 340 13.87 28.51 -26.19
N ARG A 341 15.18 28.33 -25.90
CA ARG A 341 15.75 27.00 -25.65
C ARG A 341 15.19 26.39 -24.37
N ILE A 342 15.08 27.18 -23.29
CA ILE A 342 14.45 26.74 -22.02
C ILE A 342 12.99 26.39 -22.25
N ARG A 343 12.24 27.19 -23.00
CA ARG A 343 10.85 26.91 -23.38
C ARG A 343 10.74 25.58 -24.13
N TRP A 344 11.61 25.37 -25.14
CA TRP A 344 11.67 24.12 -25.90
C TRP A 344 11.92 22.89 -25.04
N LEU A 345 12.78 23.01 -24.04
CA LEU A 345 13.10 21.91 -23.12
C LEU A 345 12.02 21.65 -22.05
N SER A 346 11.19 22.65 -21.72
CA SER A 346 10.29 22.57 -20.56
C SER A 346 8.80 22.58 -20.90
N GLN A 347 8.39 23.20 -22.03
CA GLN A 347 6.99 23.25 -22.41
C GLN A 347 6.65 22.10 -23.37
N PRO A 348 5.65 21.25 -23.05
CA PRO A 348 5.25 20.18 -23.96
C PRO A 348 4.67 20.73 -25.25
N HIS A 349 5.01 20.07 -26.36
CA HIS A 349 4.61 20.49 -27.70
C HIS A 349 4.39 19.28 -28.61
N ILE A 350 3.61 19.45 -29.67
CA ILE A 350 3.23 18.39 -30.61
C ILE A 350 3.19 18.92 -32.05
N PRO A 351 3.82 18.25 -33.03
CA PRO A 351 3.67 18.58 -34.46
C PRO A 351 2.29 18.16 -34.98
N THR A 352 1.77 18.90 -35.99
CA THR A 352 0.46 18.63 -36.60
C THR A 352 0.38 17.24 -37.20
N ASN A 353 1.43 16.79 -37.91
CA ASN A 353 1.44 15.51 -38.59
C ASN A 353 1.17 14.33 -37.67
N VAL A 354 1.51 14.41 -36.39
CA VAL A 354 1.27 13.34 -35.41
C VAL A 354 -0.23 13.03 -35.26
N ILE A 355 -1.09 14.04 -35.31
CA ILE A 355 -2.55 13.86 -35.26
C ILE A 355 -3.11 13.65 -36.66
N GLU A 356 -2.51 14.27 -37.67
CA GLU A 356 -2.88 14.07 -39.06
C GLU A 356 -2.71 12.62 -39.52
N ASP A 357 -1.63 11.94 -39.11
CA ASP A 357 -1.37 10.52 -39.41
C ASP A 357 -2.43 9.57 -38.81
N ILE A 358 -3.11 10.00 -37.73
CA ILE A 358 -4.21 9.24 -37.14
C ILE A 358 -5.54 9.52 -37.84
N THR A 359 -5.77 10.80 -38.20
CA THR A 359 -7.06 11.24 -38.72
C THR A 359 -7.14 11.18 -40.25
N TRP A 360 -6.00 11.09 -40.94
CA TRP A 360 -5.85 11.26 -42.42
C TRP A 360 -6.49 12.55 -42.91
N ASN A 361 -6.53 13.58 -42.06
CA ASN A 361 -7.21 14.85 -42.34
C ASN A 361 -6.49 16.02 -41.67
N HIS A 362 -5.74 16.79 -42.43
CA HIS A 362 -5.00 17.96 -41.96
C HIS A 362 -5.89 18.98 -41.23
N HIS A 363 -7.02 19.35 -41.85
CA HIS A 363 -7.96 20.30 -41.23
C HIS A 363 -8.61 19.74 -39.93
N GLY A 364 -8.89 18.44 -39.91
CA GLY A 364 -9.36 17.74 -38.71
C GLY A 364 -8.32 17.74 -37.58
N ALA A 365 -7.04 17.51 -37.93
CA ALA A 365 -5.93 17.58 -36.97
C ALA A 365 -5.80 18.98 -36.36
N HIS A 366 -5.87 20.04 -37.17
CA HIS A 366 -5.87 21.43 -36.68
C HIS A 366 -7.02 21.73 -35.74
N LYS A 367 -8.25 21.27 -36.04
CA LYS A 367 -9.41 21.43 -35.15
C LYS A 367 -9.20 20.75 -33.81
N ILE A 368 -8.72 19.54 -33.84
CA ILE A 368 -8.46 18.75 -32.60
C ILE A 368 -7.36 19.41 -31.76
N LEU A 369 -6.22 19.75 -32.39
CA LEU A 369 -5.11 20.39 -31.68
C LEU A 369 -5.50 21.75 -31.11
N SER A 370 -6.34 22.55 -31.79
CA SER A 370 -6.79 23.84 -31.28
C SER A 370 -7.62 23.77 -29.98
N ILE A 371 -8.16 22.60 -29.66
CA ILE A 371 -8.85 22.39 -28.37
C ILE A 371 -7.86 22.43 -27.20
N PHE A 372 -6.70 21.83 -27.38
CA PHE A 372 -5.73 21.58 -26.32
C PHE A 372 -4.48 22.45 -26.40
N CYS A 373 -4.19 22.99 -27.57
CA CYS A 373 -2.90 23.61 -27.90
C CYS A 373 -3.07 24.97 -28.60
N THR A 374 -1.98 25.73 -28.62
CA THR A 374 -1.84 26.96 -29.40
C THR A 374 -0.76 26.76 -30.45
N GLN A 375 -1.06 27.02 -31.73
CA GLN A 375 -0.12 26.88 -32.84
C GLN A 375 0.97 27.97 -32.77
N LEU A 376 2.21 27.59 -33.06
CA LEU A 376 3.29 28.52 -33.25
C LEU A 376 3.10 29.23 -34.61
N PRO A 377 3.12 30.57 -34.66
CA PRO A 377 2.85 31.31 -35.91
C PRO A 377 3.76 30.89 -37.03
N GLY A 378 3.17 30.48 -38.17
CA GLY A 378 3.90 30.08 -39.37
C GLY A 378 4.51 28.67 -39.36
N GLU A 379 4.24 27.87 -38.32
CA GLU A 379 4.77 26.51 -38.19
C GLU A 379 3.69 25.46 -37.87
N GLU A 380 3.89 24.23 -38.31
CA GLU A 380 3.04 23.08 -38.01
C GLU A 380 3.44 22.45 -36.66
N LEU A 381 3.57 23.31 -35.64
CA LEU A 381 3.96 22.97 -34.28
C LEU A 381 3.02 23.64 -33.26
N TRP A 382 2.62 22.88 -32.26
CA TRP A 382 1.64 23.31 -31.28
C TRP A 382 2.18 23.13 -29.84
N PHE A 383 2.03 24.16 -29.01
CA PHE A 383 2.31 24.10 -27.59
C PHE A 383 1.02 23.89 -26.78
N PHE A 384 1.04 23.00 -25.80
CA PHE A 384 -0.12 22.77 -24.95
C PHE A 384 -0.50 24.05 -24.17
N ASN A 385 -1.80 24.33 -24.13
CA ASN A 385 -2.34 25.50 -23.46
C ASN A 385 -2.12 25.46 -21.94
N SER A 386 -1.89 26.61 -21.32
CA SER A 386 -1.81 26.75 -19.85
C SER A 386 -3.11 26.37 -19.11
N LYS A 387 -4.22 26.23 -19.84
CA LYS A 387 -5.50 25.72 -19.29
C LYS A 387 -5.49 24.22 -19.04
N ILE A 388 -4.57 23.49 -19.68
CA ILE A 388 -4.39 22.06 -19.42
C ILE A 388 -3.59 21.94 -18.12
N THR A 389 -4.23 21.37 -17.11
CA THR A 389 -3.65 21.16 -15.78
C THR A 389 -3.28 19.71 -15.50
N GLY A 390 -3.60 18.80 -16.44
CA GLY A 390 -3.25 17.40 -16.36
C GLY A 390 -3.79 16.58 -17.54
N SER A 391 -3.21 15.44 -17.74
CA SER A 391 -3.49 14.56 -18.88
C SER A 391 -4.88 13.89 -18.83
N GLN A 392 -5.52 13.85 -17.67
CA GLN A 392 -6.90 13.35 -17.55
C GLN A 392 -7.88 14.17 -18.39
N GLN A 393 -7.63 15.47 -18.57
CA GLN A 393 -8.49 16.34 -19.39
C GLN A 393 -8.59 15.88 -20.86
N PHE A 394 -7.57 15.19 -21.40
CA PHE A 394 -7.65 14.62 -22.75
C PHE A 394 -8.68 13.49 -22.82
N TRP A 395 -8.72 12.64 -21.77
CA TRP A 395 -9.69 11.55 -21.68
C TRP A 395 -11.13 12.04 -21.46
N ASP A 396 -11.29 13.10 -20.70
CA ASP A 396 -12.60 13.67 -20.36
C ASP A 396 -13.22 14.49 -21.51
N THR A 397 -12.41 14.86 -22.54
CA THR A 397 -12.89 15.64 -23.67
C THR A 397 -13.58 14.73 -24.69
N ASP A 398 -14.79 15.10 -25.12
CA ASP A 398 -15.51 14.41 -26.20
C ASP A 398 -14.95 14.85 -27.58
N LEU A 399 -14.38 13.91 -28.31
CA LEU A 399 -13.90 14.08 -29.70
C LEU A 399 -14.82 13.45 -30.76
N GLY A 400 -15.91 12.82 -30.35
CA GLY A 400 -16.84 12.12 -31.24
C GLY A 400 -17.36 12.96 -32.42
N PRO A 401 -17.60 14.28 -32.25
CA PRO A 401 -17.98 15.15 -33.39
C PRO A 401 -16.89 15.35 -34.45
N LEU A 402 -15.62 15.04 -34.18
CA LEU A 402 -14.47 15.34 -35.02
C LEU A 402 -13.80 14.11 -35.65
N CYS A 403 -13.97 12.94 -35.05
CA CYS A 403 -13.34 11.70 -35.51
C CYS A 403 -14.08 10.45 -35.00
N THR A 404 -13.71 9.28 -35.53
CA THR A 404 -14.24 7.99 -35.05
C THR A 404 -13.79 7.68 -33.62
N GLU A 405 -14.50 6.79 -32.91
CA GLU A 405 -14.16 6.37 -31.54
C GLU A 405 -12.75 5.78 -31.45
N GLU A 406 -12.36 4.94 -32.42
CA GLU A 406 -11.01 4.36 -32.49
C GLU A 406 -9.94 5.45 -32.67
N ALA A 407 -10.17 6.41 -33.57
CA ALA A 407 -9.25 7.54 -33.77
C ALA A 407 -9.19 8.42 -32.52
N ALA A 408 -10.33 8.69 -31.87
CA ALA A 408 -10.40 9.47 -30.64
C ALA A 408 -9.55 8.82 -29.52
N TYR A 409 -9.63 7.50 -29.35
CA TYR A 409 -8.80 6.79 -28.38
C TYR A 409 -7.29 6.96 -28.67
N LYS A 410 -6.87 6.70 -29.90
CA LYS A 410 -5.45 6.85 -30.33
C LYS A 410 -4.95 8.29 -30.16
N ILE A 411 -5.78 9.28 -30.48
CA ILE A 411 -5.46 10.71 -30.33
C ILE A 411 -5.26 11.05 -28.85
N LYS A 412 -6.18 10.65 -27.99
CA LYS A 412 -6.08 10.90 -26.55
C LYS A 412 -4.82 10.27 -25.95
N GLU A 413 -4.52 9.03 -26.29
CA GLU A 413 -3.27 8.37 -25.85
C GLU A 413 -2.02 9.13 -26.37
N THR A 414 -2.04 9.56 -27.61
CA THR A 414 -0.95 10.36 -28.22
C THR A 414 -0.77 11.70 -27.50
N LEU A 415 -1.85 12.41 -27.20
CA LEU A 415 -1.80 13.67 -26.45
C LEU A 415 -1.22 13.47 -25.03
N VAL A 416 -1.61 12.40 -24.34
CA VAL A 416 -1.03 12.03 -23.03
C VAL A 416 0.47 11.81 -23.13
N ASN A 417 0.94 11.12 -24.17
CA ASN A 417 2.37 10.86 -24.35
C ASN A 417 3.14 12.15 -24.63
N TYR A 418 2.62 13.04 -25.51
CA TYR A 418 3.26 14.32 -25.82
C TYR A 418 3.20 15.31 -24.66
N TRP A 419 2.17 15.24 -23.79
CA TRP A 419 2.09 16.03 -22.56
C TRP A 419 3.27 15.78 -21.62
N SER A 420 3.78 14.56 -21.57
CA SER A 420 4.92 14.17 -20.74
C SER A 420 6.28 14.30 -21.47
N ASN A 421 6.29 14.57 -22.78
CA ASN A 421 7.48 14.55 -23.62
C ASN A 421 8.26 15.87 -23.54
N ARG A 422 9.10 15.99 -22.50
CA ARG A 422 9.97 17.16 -22.27
C ARG A 422 11.20 16.78 -21.45
N THR A 423 12.26 17.59 -21.53
CA THR A 423 13.51 17.39 -20.77
C THR A 423 13.40 17.91 -19.34
N LEU A 424 12.80 19.09 -19.19
CA LEU A 424 12.63 19.78 -17.92
C LEU A 424 11.14 19.96 -17.59
N GLN A 425 10.81 19.96 -16.33
CA GLN A 425 9.48 20.34 -15.82
C GLN A 425 9.63 21.62 -15.00
N GLU A 426 8.85 22.65 -15.33
CA GLU A 426 8.73 23.83 -14.49
C GLU A 426 7.75 23.52 -13.33
N VAL A 427 8.30 23.33 -12.12
CA VAL A 427 7.53 22.98 -10.92
C VAL A 427 7.03 24.21 -10.16
N ALA A 428 7.65 25.36 -10.38
CA ALA A 428 7.22 26.67 -9.94
C ALA A 428 7.86 27.72 -10.86
N LYS A 429 7.36 28.96 -10.85
CA LYS A 429 7.87 30.03 -11.73
C LYS A 429 9.40 30.12 -11.68
N ASN A 430 10.05 29.91 -12.83
CA ASN A 430 11.51 29.93 -13.01
C ASN A 430 12.27 28.87 -12.19
N LYS A 431 11.61 27.76 -11.81
CA LYS A 431 12.20 26.63 -11.10
C LYS A 431 11.94 25.35 -11.84
N PHE A 432 12.98 24.64 -12.20
CA PHE A 432 12.93 23.47 -13.06
C PHE A 432 13.51 22.26 -12.37
N ILE A 433 13.02 21.08 -12.77
CA ILE A 433 13.60 19.78 -12.43
C ILE A 433 13.73 18.95 -13.71
N PRO A 434 14.70 18.03 -13.81
CA PRO A 434 14.74 17.10 -14.90
C PRO A 434 13.55 16.12 -14.82
N MET A 435 12.94 15.82 -15.98
CA MET A 435 11.97 14.73 -16.06
C MET A 435 12.65 13.39 -15.80
N TRP A 436 11.95 12.44 -15.20
CA TRP A 436 12.51 11.11 -14.90
C TRP A 436 13.04 10.41 -16.15
N ILE A 437 12.29 10.49 -17.24
CA ILE A 437 12.63 9.87 -18.53
C ILE A 437 13.21 10.88 -19.54
N TYR A 438 13.84 11.97 -19.10
CA TYR A 438 14.27 13.08 -19.96
C TYR A 438 15.11 12.65 -21.17
N LYS A 439 15.93 11.59 -21.04
CA LYS A 439 16.81 11.09 -22.12
C LYS A 439 16.05 10.57 -23.34
N THR A 440 14.79 10.20 -23.18
CA THR A 440 13.91 9.72 -24.25
C THR A 440 13.04 10.84 -24.86
N SER A 441 13.09 12.05 -24.29
CA SER A 441 12.29 13.17 -24.79
C SER A 441 12.80 13.69 -26.13
N THR A 442 11.86 14.16 -26.97
CA THR A 442 12.17 14.78 -28.27
C THR A 442 13.09 15.98 -28.09
N SER A 443 12.83 16.83 -27.09
CA SER A 443 13.64 18.01 -26.81
C SER A 443 15.08 17.69 -26.40
N TRP A 444 15.31 16.60 -25.63
CA TRP A 444 16.67 16.10 -25.36
C TRP A 444 17.38 15.63 -26.62
N GLY A 445 16.65 14.99 -27.53
CA GLY A 445 17.20 14.56 -28.84
C GLY A 445 17.77 15.69 -29.68
N THR A 446 17.26 16.91 -29.51
CA THR A 446 17.71 18.11 -30.25
C THR A 446 18.96 18.79 -29.68
N LEU A 447 19.43 18.35 -28.51
CA LEU A 447 20.60 18.91 -27.87
C LEU A 447 21.90 18.39 -28.51
N ASN A 448 22.88 19.26 -28.67
CA ASN A 448 24.22 18.88 -29.10
C ASN A 448 24.98 18.22 -27.90
N HIS A 449 26.16 17.67 -28.19
CA HIS A 449 26.95 16.94 -27.19
C HIS A 449 27.28 17.81 -25.97
N LYS A 450 27.74 19.05 -26.20
CA LYS A 450 28.11 20.00 -25.11
C LYS A 450 26.92 20.36 -24.23
N GLU A 451 25.75 20.63 -24.83
CA GLU A 451 24.52 20.92 -24.08
C GLU A 451 24.10 19.71 -23.20
N LYS A 452 24.21 18.49 -23.76
CA LYS A 452 23.92 17.26 -22.99
C LYS A 452 24.87 17.06 -21.83
N GLU A 453 26.16 17.28 -22.02
CA GLU A 453 27.15 17.20 -20.94
C GLU A 453 26.86 18.21 -19.84
N GLN A 454 26.67 19.48 -20.20
CA GLN A 454 26.39 20.55 -19.24
C GLN A 454 25.12 20.31 -18.42
N LEU A 455 24.04 19.84 -19.07
CA LEU A 455 22.79 19.50 -18.36
C LEU A 455 22.95 18.26 -17.50
N THR A 456 23.69 17.25 -17.92
CA THR A 456 23.96 16.05 -17.13
C THR A 456 24.71 16.41 -15.84
N GLU A 457 25.77 17.21 -15.94
CA GLU A 457 26.52 17.71 -14.76
C GLU A 457 25.62 18.52 -13.81
N LEU A 458 24.74 19.37 -14.35
CA LEU A 458 23.80 20.14 -13.56
C LEU A 458 22.79 19.22 -12.84
N PHE A 459 22.27 18.18 -13.54
CA PHE A 459 21.32 17.21 -12.98
C PHE A 459 21.98 16.39 -11.88
N ASP A 460 23.23 15.95 -12.04
CA ASP A 460 23.99 15.23 -11.01
C ASP A 460 24.22 16.09 -9.76
N LYS A 461 24.52 17.40 -9.96
CA LYS A 461 24.61 18.36 -8.85
C LYS A 461 23.29 18.51 -8.11
N ILE A 462 22.16 18.55 -8.81
CA ILE A 462 20.83 18.60 -8.22
C ILE A 462 20.49 17.29 -7.47
N ASN A 463 20.82 16.13 -8.04
CA ASN A 463 20.63 14.84 -7.38
C ASN A 463 21.43 14.76 -6.05
N THR A 464 22.67 15.24 -6.04
CA THR A 464 23.46 15.34 -4.81
C THR A 464 22.83 16.25 -3.74
N LYS A 465 22.20 17.37 -4.17
CA LYS A 465 21.43 18.23 -3.25
C LYS A 465 20.18 17.52 -2.73
N ASN A 466 19.47 16.80 -3.62
CA ASN A 466 18.27 16.03 -3.27
C ASN A 466 18.55 15.01 -2.17
N GLU A 467 19.62 14.21 -2.28
CA GLU A 467 19.95 13.19 -1.27
C GLU A 467 20.18 13.81 0.12
N LYS A 468 20.79 14.98 0.19
CA LYS A 468 20.97 15.71 1.47
C LYS A 468 19.63 16.14 2.07
N VAL A 469 18.71 16.62 1.23
CA VAL A 469 17.36 17.04 1.66
C VAL A 469 16.58 15.82 2.15
N TRP A 470 16.62 14.71 1.42
CA TRP A 470 15.91 13.47 1.77
C TRP A 470 16.41 12.86 3.07
N LYS A 471 17.75 12.75 3.22
CA LYS A 471 18.38 12.27 4.46
C LYS A 471 17.96 13.13 5.67
N LYS A 472 18.00 14.46 5.51
CA LYS A 472 17.62 15.39 6.59
C LYS A 472 16.16 15.20 7.00
N GLN A 473 15.23 15.11 6.05
CA GLN A 473 13.81 14.90 6.33
C GLN A 473 13.57 13.59 7.09
N ALA A 474 14.12 12.49 6.61
CA ALA A 474 13.98 11.19 7.25
C ALA A 474 14.59 11.17 8.66
N ASP A 475 15.79 11.72 8.84
CA ASP A 475 16.43 11.83 10.15
C ASP A 475 15.57 12.62 11.16
N GLU A 476 14.95 13.71 10.75
CA GLU A 476 14.07 14.52 11.61
C GLU A 476 12.82 13.72 12.03
N ILE A 477 12.15 13.07 11.08
CA ILE A 477 10.95 12.28 11.35
C ILE A 477 11.25 11.09 12.27
N PHE A 478 12.28 10.29 11.93
CA PHE A 478 12.62 9.11 12.73
C PHE A 478 13.17 9.48 14.12
N THR A 479 13.81 10.65 14.24
CA THR A 479 14.22 11.18 15.56
C THR A 479 12.99 11.52 16.40
N ALA A 480 11.97 12.16 15.84
CA ALA A 480 10.73 12.47 16.53
C ALA A 480 10.03 11.17 17.00
N ILE A 481 9.88 10.18 16.12
CA ILE A 481 9.28 8.88 16.46
C ILE A 481 10.07 8.19 17.58
N LYS A 482 11.39 8.13 17.48
CA LYS A 482 12.26 7.47 18.48
C LYS A 482 12.27 8.16 19.83
N SER A 483 12.02 9.47 19.85
CA SER A 483 12.02 10.28 21.08
C SER A 483 10.73 10.11 21.88
N ASP A 484 9.66 9.64 21.26
CA ASP A 484 8.40 9.40 21.94
C ASP A 484 8.43 8.09 22.74
N LYS A 485 8.41 8.21 24.07
CA LYS A 485 8.48 7.07 25.00
C LYS A 485 7.22 6.20 25.04
N LYS A 486 6.11 6.66 24.48
CA LYS A 486 4.87 5.90 24.38
C LYS A 486 4.92 4.91 23.21
N ILE A 487 5.72 5.19 22.20
CA ILE A 487 5.94 4.29 21.06
C ILE A 487 6.99 3.25 21.47
N LYS A 488 6.52 2.06 21.86
CA LYS A 488 7.38 0.97 22.34
C LYS A 488 7.68 -0.08 21.26
N MET A 489 7.04 0.04 20.11
CA MET A 489 7.18 -0.89 18.99
C MET A 489 8.52 -0.74 18.27
N ILE A 490 9.02 -1.87 17.78
CA ILE A 490 10.25 -1.92 16.99
C ILE A 490 9.94 -1.69 15.49
N PRO A 491 10.55 -0.69 14.83
CA PRO A 491 10.27 -0.38 13.43
C PRO A 491 10.93 -1.34 12.46
N CYS A 492 10.18 -1.74 11.43
CA CYS A 492 10.65 -2.43 10.24
C CYS A 492 10.23 -1.61 9.01
N GLY A 493 11.15 -1.31 8.09
CA GLY A 493 10.84 -0.55 6.88
C GLY A 493 10.71 -1.45 5.68
N GLU A 494 9.71 -1.21 4.85
CA GLU A 494 9.65 -1.76 3.50
C GLU A 494 10.46 -0.83 2.59
N ASP A 495 11.72 -1.19 2.33
CA ASP A 495 12.73 -0.42 1.60
C ASP A 495 12.90 -0.89 0.14
N LEU A 496 11.81 -1.40 -0.46
CA LEU A 496 11.77 -1.82 -1.85
C LEU A 496 11.63 -0.62 -2.81
N GLY A 497 12.10 -0.80 -4.04
CA GLY A 497 11.99 0.20 -5.10
C GLY A 497 13.33 0.83 -5.50
N VAL A 498 13.28 2.04 -6.06
CA VAL A 498 14.48 2.74 -6.53
C VAL A 498 15.40 3.10 -5.37
N SER A 499 16.61 2.55 -5.39
CA SER A 499 17.62 2.74 -4.35
C SER A 499 17.96 4.22 -4.11
N ILE A 500 18.04 4.61 -2.86
CA ILE A 500 18.52 5.90 -2.40
C ILE A 500 19.74 5.65 -1.49
N SER A 501 20.88 6.25 -1.81
CA SER A 501 22.16 5.91 -1.17
C SER A 501 22.16 6.09 0.35
N CYS A 502 21.45 7.09 0.87
CA CYS A 502 21.39 7.40 2.30
C CYS A 502 20.43 6.50 3.12
N VAL A 503 19.58 5.68 2.48
CA VAL A 503 18.56 4.87 3.19
C VAL A 503 19.17 3.83 4.13
N PRO A 504 20.10 2.96 3.70
CA PRO A 504 20.65 1.91 4.59
C PRO A 504 21.32 2.47 5.84
N GLU A 505 22.10 3.54 5.69
CA GLU A 505 22.80 4.20 6.81
C GLU A 505 21.81 4.83 7.79
N THR A 506 20.80 5.54 7.26
CA THR A 506 19.76 6.19 8.08
C THR A 506 18.93 5.18 8.83
N MET A 507 18.49 4.11 8.17
CA MET A 507 17.74 3.03 8.82
C MET A 507 18.56 2.38 9.94
N LYS A 508 19.84 2.07 9.70
CA LYS A 508 20.75 1.52 10.71
C LYS A 508 20.90 2.48 11.92
N LYS A 509 21.08 3.78 11.68
CA LYS A 509 21.19 4.83 12.73
C LYS A 509 19.96 4.84 13.64
N HIS A 510 18.77 4.65 13.07
CA HIS A 510 17.50 4.68 13.81
C HIS A 510 17.04 3.32 14.31
N GLY A 511 17.79 2.23 14.04
CA GLY A 511 17.46 0.87 14.47
C GLY A 511 16.27 0.27 13.72
N ILE A 512 16.08 0.65 12.46
CA ILE A 512 14.97 0.21 11.62
C ILE A 512 15.42 -1.02 10.82
N TYR A 513 14.66 -2.12 10.92
CA TYR A 513 14.92 -3.34 10.15
C TYR A 513 14.56 -3.15 8.67
N GLY A 514 15.49 -3.42 7.75
CA GLY A 514 15.22 -3.41 6.30
C GLY A 514 14.57 -4.70 5.81
N LEU A 515 13.79 -4.64 4.74
CA LEU A 515 13.14 -5.81 4.15
C LEU A 515 14.02 -6.46 3.07
N LYS A 516 14.20 -7.78 3.15
CA LYS A 516 14.91 -8.59 2.16
C LYS A 516 13.96 -9.65 1.61
N VAL A 517 13.33 -9.34 0.49
CA VAL A 517 12.51 -10.31 -0.26
C VAL A 517 13.46 -11.15 -1.09
N VAL A 518 13.53 -12.44 -0.82
CA VAL A 518 14.55 -13.36 -1.40
C VAL A 518 14.61 -13.21 -2.92
N ARG A 519 13.46 -13.35 -3.61
CA ARG A 519 13.39 -13.31 -5.08
C ARG A 519 13.87 -12.00 -5.71
N TRP A 520 13.85 -10.87 -4.98
CA TRP A 520 14.24 -9.54 -5.46
C TRP A 520 15.61 -9.09 -4.93
N ASN A 521 16.20 -9.83 -3.99
CA ASN A 521 17.51 -9.48 -3.44
C ASN A 521 18.64 -10.04 -4.32
N ARG A 522 18.85 -9.39 -5.47
CA ARG A 522 19.75 -9.81 -6.55
C ARG A 522 20.75 -8.69 -6.88
N LEU A 523 21.87 -9.05 -7.47
CA LEU A 523 22.86 -8.13 -8.02
C LEU A 523 22.47 -7.82 -9.47
N TRP A 524 21.51 -6.90 -9.63
CA TRP A 524 20.85 -6.58 -10.90
C TRP A 524 21.79 -6.03 -11.99
N ASP A 525 22.91 -5.43 -11.59
CA ASP A 525 23.97 -4.88 -12.45
C ASP A 525 24.99 -5.92 -12.92
N LYS A 526 24.94 -7.14 -12.40
CA LYS A 526 25.84 -8.23 -12.80
C LYS A 526 25.19 -9.15 -13.83
N GLU A 527 26.04 -9.70 -14.72
CA GLU A 527 25.61 -10.71 -15.68
C GLU A 527 24.99 -11.92 -14.96
N GLY A 528 23.87 -12.41 -15.49
CA GLY A 528 23.08 -13.48 -14.86
C GLY A 528 22.31 -13.06 -13.60
N GLN A 529 22.45 -11.81 -13.19
CA GLN A 529 21.74 -11.23 -12.03
C GLN A 529 21.68 -12.16 -10.82
N PRO A 530 22.85 -12.59 -10.28
CA PRO A 530 22.91 -13.59 -9.21
C PRO A 530 22.23 -13.08 -7.93
N TYR A 531 21.74 -14.02 -7.13
CA TYR A 531 21.21 -13.69 -5.80
C TYR A 531 22.31 -13.24 -4.86
N VAL A 532 21.96 -12.34 -3.94
CA VAL A 532 22.83 -11.97 -2.83
C VAL A 532 22.89 -13.15 -1.86
N PRO A 533 24.08 -13.64 -1.48
CA PRO A 533 24.20 -14.78 -0.57
C PRO A 533 23.56 -14.51 0.81
N PHE A 534 22.85 -15.47 1.36
CA PHE A 534 22.09 -15.33 2.62
C PHE A 534 22.95 -14.93 3.82
N GLU A 535 24.19 -15.41 3.88
CA GLU A 535 25.17 -15.08 4.93
C GLU A 535 25.65 -13.62 4.89
N THR A 536 25.38 -12.89 3.82
CA THR A 536 25.73 -11.45 3.68
C THR A 536 24.59 -10.51 4.05
N TYR A 537 23.39 -11.04 4.32
CA TYR A 537 22.25 -10.20 4.72
C TYR A 537 22.55 -9.47 6.03
N PRO A 538 22.15 -8.19 6.16
CA PRO A 538 22.32 -7.47 7.41
C PRO A 538 21.54 -8.12 8.56
N GLU A 539 22.11 -8.16 9.77
CA GLU A 539 21.37 -8.62 10.95
C GLU A 539 20.12 -7.79 11.21
N LEU A 540 20.21 -6.45 11.02
CA LEU A 540 19.08 -5.54 11.15
C LEU A 540 18.19 -5.60 9.91
N SER A 541 17.62 -6.78 9.64
CA SER A 541 16.70 -6.99 8.51
C SER A 541 15.66 -8.07 8.78
N VAL A 542 14.63 -8.05 7.96
CA VAL A 542 13.56 -9.05 7.86
C VAL A 542 13.73 -9.78 6.54
N THR A 543 13.99 -11.09 6.57
CA THR A 543 13.96 -11.94 5.37
C THR A 543 12.57 -12.51 5.16
N THR A 544 12.09 -12.50 3.93
CA THR A 544 10.84 -13.13 3.50
C THR A 544 11.01 -13.75 2.11
N THR A 545 10.36 -14.89 1.87
CA THR A 545 10.36 -15.58 0.58
C THR A 545 9.54 -14.87 -0.47
N SER A 546 8.39 -14.33 -0.06
CA SER A 546 7.46 -13.57 -0.91
C SER A 546 6.69 -12.54 -0.07
N VAL A 547 5.95 -11.67 -0.73
CA VAL A 547 5.08 -10.67 -0.10
C VAL A 547 3.67 -10.76 -0.69
N HIS A 548 2.71 -10.08 -0.07
CA HIS A 548 1.30 -10.07 -0.50
C HIS A 548 1.09 -9.56 -1.94
N ASP A 549 2.00 -8.75 -2.47
CA ASP A 549 1.95 -8.18 -3.83
C ASP A 549 2.71 -9.02 -4.87
N SER A 550 3.45 -10.03 -4.44
CA SER A 550 4.14 -10.94 -5.35
C SER A 550 3.33 -12.21 -5.64
N SER A 551 3.72 -12.96 -6.66
CA SER A 551 3.33 -14.37 -6.80
C SER A 551 3.84 -15.17 -5.59
N THR A 552 3.20 -16.31 -5.26
CA THR A 552 3.69 -17.25 -4.26
C THR A 552 4.98 -17.93 -4.74
N ILE A 553 5.73 -18.61 -3.83
CA ILE A 553 6.93 -19.35 -4.26
C ILE A 553 6.58 -20.49 -5.24
N ARG A 554 5.36 -21.05 -5.19
CA ARG A 554 4.90 -22.08 -6.12
C ARG A 554 4.69 -21.51 -7.52
N GLN A 555 4.01 -20.36 -7.63
CA GLN A 555 3.80 -19.67 -8.90
C GLN A 555 5.13 -19.12 -9.45
N TRP A 556 5.99 -18.55 -8.61
CA TRP A 556 7.32 -18.11 -8.97
C TRP A 556 8.16 -19.22 -9.59
N TRP A 557 8.20 -20.41 -8.98
CA TRP A 557 8.92 -21.57 -9.52
C TRP A 557 8.46 -21.95 -10.93
N LYS A 558 7.15 -21.84 -11.18
CA LYS A 558 6.56 -22.18 -12.48
C LYS A 558 6.84 -21.12 -13.54
N GLU A 559 6.75 -19.85 -13.21
CA GLU A 559 6.69 -18.75 -14.17
C GLU A 559 8.03 -18.04 -14.40
N GLU A 560 8.89 -17.95 -13.39
CA GLU A 560 10.12 -17.14 -13.44
C GLU A 560 11.38 -18.03 -13.57
N LYS A 561 11.49 -18.80 -14.64
CA LYS A 561 12.52 -19.82 -14.80
C LYS A 561 13.96 -19.31 -14.66
N ASP A 562 14.28 -18.13 -15.19
CA ASP A 562 15.62 -17.55 -15.07
C ASP A 562 15.96 -17.15 -13.63
N SER A 563 14.97 -16.65 -12.91
CA SER A 563 15.07 -16.36 -11.47
C SER A 563 15.30 -17.64 -10.67
N VAL A 564 14.56 -18.70 -10.98
CA VAL A 564 14.71 -20.04 -10.37
C VAL A 564 16.09 -20.63 -10.63
N LYS A 565 16.59 -20.58 -11.87
CA LYS A 565 17.95 -21.04 -12.22
C LYS A 565 19.02 -20.30 -11.41
N ALA A 566 18.90 -18.97 -11.31
CA ALA A 566 19.83 -18.18 -10.51
C ALA A 566 19.79 -18.57 -9.03
N PHE A 567 18.59 -18.91 -8.48
CA PHE A 567 18.45 -19.39 -7.10
C PHE A 567 19.12 -20.75 -6.90
N ILE A 568 18.90 -21.70 -7.81
CA ILE A 568 19.53 -23.02 -7.75
C ILE A 568 21.07 -22.89 -7.86
N ARG A 569 21.60 -22.01 -8.73
CA ARG A 569 23.05 -21.73 -8.82
C ARG A 569 23.63 -21.14 -7.55
N MET A 570 22.85 -20.41 -6.74
CA MET A 570 23.31 -19.91 -5.43
C MET A 570 23.42 -21.04 -4.40
N GLU A 571 22.51 -22.03 -4.43
CA GLU A 571 22.37 -23.08 -3.43
C GLU A 571 22.32 -24.49 -4.07
N PRO A 572 23.27 -24.87 -4.99
CA PRO A 572 23.18 -26.10 -5.77
C PRO A 572 23.20 -27.36 -4.90
N GLU A 573 24.00 -27.37 -3.84
CA GLU A 573 24.11 -28.51 -2.91
C GLU A 573 22.78 -28.81 -2.21
N ALA A 574 21.93 -27.79 -1.99
CA ALA A 574 20.61 -27.97 -1.40
C ALA A 574 19.67 -28.76 -2.31
N PHE A 575 19.94 -28.73 -3.62
CA PHE A 575 19.23 -29.50 -4.64
C PHE A 575 19.96 -30.80 -5.04
N GLY A 576 21.05 -31.14 -4.35
CA GLY A 576 21.86 -32.30 -4.67
C GLY A 576 22.68 -32.15 -5.96
N LEU A 577 23.01 -30.92 -6.34
CA LEU A 577 23.76 -30.60 -7.55
C LEU A 577 25.15 -30.07 -7.23
N GLU A 578 26.06 -30.20 -8.18
CA GLU A 578 27.37 -29.54 -8.14
C GLU A 578 27.26 -28.12 -8.70
N LYS A 579 28.15 -27.22 -8.25
CA LYS A 579 28.09 -25.79 -8.55
C LYS A 579 28.21 -25.48 -10.06
N ASP A 580 28.95 -26.28 -10.78
CA ASP A 580 29.27 -26.03 -12.20
C ASP A 580 28.45 -26.89 -13.18
N ASP A 581 27.45 -27.65 -12.69
CA ASP A 581 26.60 -28.53 -13.51
C ASP A 581 25.43 -27.76 -14.12
N SER A 582 25.73 -26.95 -15.14
CA SER A 582 24.75 -26.06 -15.79
C SER A 582 23.53 -26.83 -16.35
N ASP A 583 23.78 -28.04 -16.93
CA ASP A 583 22.71 -28.83 -17.56
C ASP A 583 21.71 -29.33 -16.52
N LYS A 584 22.21 -29.87 -15.39
CA LYS A 584 21.33 -30.31 -14.30
C LYS A 584 20.60 -29.15 -13.60
N ILE A 585 21.21 -27.95 -13.53
CA ILE A 585 20.54 -26.76 -13.03
C ILE A 585 19.37 -26.38 -13.95
N GLU A 586 19.56 -26.41 -15.25
CA GLU A 586 18.49 -26.19 -16.24
C GLU A 586 17.37 -27.23 -16.09
N GLU A 587 17.72 -28.53 -16.01
CA GLU A 587 16.76 -29.61 -15.80
C GLU A 587 15.97 -29.42 -14.50
N MET A 588 16.64 -29.10 -13.39
CA MET A 588 15.99 -28.86 -12.11
C MET A 588 15.04 -27.69 -12.17
N ALA A 589 15.40 -26.59 -12.82
CA ALA A 589 14.56 -25.38 -12.90
C ALA A 589 13.26 -25.60 -13.67
N ILE A 590 13.19 -26.57 -14.58
CA ILE A 590 11.98 -26.89 -15.34
C ILE A 590 11.13 -27.99 -14.69
N THR A 591 11.59 -28.62 -13.61
CA THR A 591 10.79 -29.62 -12.88
C THR A 591 9.53 -29.01 -12.29
N GLU A 592 8.53 -29.85 -12.05
CA GLU A 592 7.35 -29.44 -11.31
C GLU A 592 7.73 -29.05 -9.88
N PHE A 593 7.03 -28.04 -9.35
CA PHE A 593 7.16 -27.68 -7.94
C PHE A 593 6.69 -28.81 -7.04
N THR A 594 7.44 -29.11 -5.98
CA THR A 594 7.11 -30.18 -5.02
C THR A 594 7.20 -29.69 -3.57
N PRO A 595 6.60 -30.40 -2.60
CA PRO A 595 6.79 -30.11 -1.18
C PRO A 595 8.24 -30.07 -0.73
N GLU A 596 9.09 -30.88 -1.35
CA GLU A 596 10.54 -30.95 -1.06
C GLU A 596 11.24 -29.66 -1.53
N ILE A 597 10.89 -29.16 -2.73
CA ILE A 597 11.38 -27.88 -3.25
C ILE A 597 10.94 -26.74 -2.32
N ALA A 598 9.68 -26.73 -1.88
CA ALA A 598 9.20 -25.75 -0.89
C ALA A 598 10.05 -25.79 0.39
N GLN A 599 10.33 -26.98 0.93
CA GLN A 599 11.17 -27.16 2.11
C GLN A 599 12.61 -26.66 1.89
N ILE A 600 13.20 -26.89 0.71
CA ILE A 600 14.53 -26.40 0.37
C ILE A 600 14.53 -24.86 0.41
N ILE A 601 13.61 -24.20 -0.31
CA ILE A 601 13.53 -22.74 -0.36
C ILE A 601 13.37 -22.16 1.05
N MET A 602 12.47 -22.72 1.86
CA MET A 602 12.23 -22.26 3.22
C MET A 602 13.45 -22.46 4.14
N LYS A 603 14.16 -23.60 4.03
CA LYS A 603 15.37 -23.88 4.79
C LYS A 603 16.54 -22.97 4.40
N GLN A 604 16.72 -22.71 3.10
CA GLN A 604 17.80 -21.84 2.64
C GLN A 604 17.56 -20.39 3.08
N SER A 605 16.33 -19.86 2.93
CA SER A 605 15.98 -18.53 3.40
C SER A 605 16.20 -18.36 4.92
N ALA A 606 16.00 -19.44 5.69
CA ALA A 606 16.25 -19.47 7.14
C ALA A 606 17.74 -19.41 7.52
N LYS A 607 18.68 -19.61 6.59
CA LYS A 607 20.13 -19.46 6.81
C LYS A 607 20.59 -18.00 6.78
N SER A 608 19.74 -17.07 6.35
CA SER A 608 20.11 -15.67 6.27
C SER A 608 20.55 -15.13 7.64
N LYS A 609 21.44 -14.13 7.66
CA LYS A 609 21.85 -13.47 8.91
C LYS A 609 20.81 -12.52 9.49
N SER A 610 19.67 -12.35 8.82
CA SER A 610 18.58 -11.50 9.32
C SER A 610 18.11 -11.93 10.71
N ASN A 611 17.91 -11.00 11.61
CA ASN A 611 17.37 -11.29 12.94
C ASN A 611 15.91 -11.74 12.91
N LEU A 612 15.17 -11.35 11.86
CA LEU A 612 13.78 -11.73 11.66
C LEU A 612 13.63 -12.45 10.32
N ILE A 613 12.96 -13.62 10.35
CA ILE A 613 12.56 -14.38 9.17
C ILE A 613 11.05 -14.54 9.24
N ILE A 614 10.32 -13.82 8.39
CA ILE A 614 8.86 -13.78 8.43
C ILE A 614 8.35 -14.06 7.03
N ASN A 615 7.84 -15.27 6.81
CA ASN A 615 7.32 -15.70 5.52
C ASN A 615 5.79 -15.75 5.50
N PRO A 616 5.15 -15.64 4.33
CA PRO A 616 3.72 -15.89 4.19
C PRO A 616 3.34 -17.30 4.66
N LEU A 617 2.18 -17.41 5.30
CA LEU A 617 1.66 -18.72 5.72
C LEU A 617 1.48 -19.67 4.53
N GLN A 618 1.10 -19.14 3.35
CA GLN A 618 0.97 -19.90 2.11
C GLN A 618 2.26 -20.64 1.77
N ASP A 619 3.42 -19.97 1.91
CA ASP A 619 4.71 -20.56 1.54
C ASP A 619 5.07 -21.75 2.46
N TYR A 620 4.63 -21.72 3.73
CA TYR A 620 4.71 -22.89 4.62
C TYR A 620 3.73 -24.00 4.20
N LEU A 621 2.48 -23.63 3.80
CA LEU A 621 1.47 -24.63 3.39
C LEU A 621 1.92 -25.44 2.18
N PHE A 622 2.76 -24.90 1.31
CA PHE A 622 3.31 -25.64 0.17
C PHE A 622 4.20 -26.83 0.53
N MET A 623 4.63 -26.95 1.77
CA MET A 623 5.37 -28.12 2.24
C MET A 623 4.51 -29.39 2.43
N ASP A 624 3.18 -29.29 2.23
CA ASP A 624 2.26 -30.43 2.24
C ASP A 624 1.23 -30.26 1.11
N LYS A 625 1.30 -31.14 0.10
CA LYS A 625 0.50 -31.06 -1.14
C LYS A 625 -1.02 -31.00 -0.88
N LYS A 626 -1.50 -31.53 0.25
CA LYS A 626 -2.92 -31.49 0.60
C LYS A 626 -3.51 -30.10 0.83
N TYR A 627 -2.64 -29.10 1.04
CA TYR A 627 -3.03 -27.69 1.24
C TYR A 627 -2.96 -26.85 -0.04
N TRP A 628 -2.53 -27.44 -1.16
CA TRP A 628 -2.41 -26.74 -2.41
C TRP A 628 -3.78 -26.52 -3.03
N LEU A 629 -3.95 -25.39 -3.69
CA LEU A 629 -5.07 -25.20 -4.59
C LEU A 629 -4.77 -25.83 -5.95
N GLU A 630 -5.82 -26.17 -6.70
CA GLU A 630 -5.67 -26.73 -8.04
C GLU A 630 -4.97 -25.73 -8.97
N ASP A 631 -5.41 -24.47 -8.93
CA ASP A 631 -4.81 -23.35 -9.66
C ASP A 631 -3.97 -22.49 -8.70
N GLU A 632 -2.66 -22.46 -8.93
CA GLU A 632 -1.70 -21.69 -8.13
C GLU A 632 -1.95 -20.17 -8.15
N ALA A 633 -2.57 -19.64 -9.22
CA ALA A 633 -2.92 -18.22 -9.28
C ALA A 633 -3.96 -17.85 -8.22
N GLN A 634 -4.81 -18.81 -7.79
CA GLN A 634 -5.78 -18.61 -6.71
C GLN A 634 -5.15 -18.50 -5.31
N GLU A 635 -3.87 -18.81 -5.17
CA GLU A 635 -3.14 -18.73 -3.91
C GLU A 635 -2.61 -17.32 -3.62
N ARG A 636 -2.68 -16.39 -4.56
CA ARG A 636 -2.26 -14.99 -4.38
C ARG A 636 -3.22 -14.22 -3.47
N ILE A 637 -2.67 -13.24 -2.74
CA ILE A 637 -3.44 -12.29 -1.95
C ILE A 637 -3.87 -11.10 -2.80
N ASN A 638 -2.93 -10.52 -3.56
CA ASN A 638 -3.15 -9.35 -4.40
C ASN A 638 -2.46 -9.49 -5.76
N ILE A 639 -3.03 -8.85 -6.78
CA ILE A 639 -2.44 -8.65 -8.11
C ILE A 639 -2.28 -7.13 -8.30
N PRO A 640 -1.07 -6.59 -8.13
CA PRO A 640 -0.81 -5.15 -8.24
C PRO A 640 -1.30 -4.58 -9.58
N GLY A 641 -1.74 -3.32 -9.57
CA GLY A 641 -2.26 -2.64 -10.76
C GLY A 641 -3.67 -3.04 -11.16
N THR A 642 -4.34 -3.92 -10.41
CA THR A 642 -5.73 -4.32 -10.67
C THR A 642 -6.66 -3.99 -9.50
N VAL A 643 -7.92 -3.67 -9.81
CA VAL A 643 -8.98 -3.48 -8.82
C VAL A 643 -10.09 -4.48 -9.13
N THR A 644 -10.06 -5.60 -8.43
CA THR A 644 -11.00 -6.73 -8.66
C THR A 644 -11.49 -7.30 -7.33
N LYS A 645 -12.59 -8.06 -7.37
CA LYS A 645 -13.10 -8.81 -6.21
C LYS A 645 -12.15 -9.94 -5.76
N PHE A 646 -11.17 -10.29 -6.57
CA PHE A 646 -10.15 -11.28 -6.25
C PHE A 646 -9.18 -10.76 -5.17
N ASN A 647 -8.75 -9.51 -5.33
CA ASN A 647 -7.72 -8.93 -4.47
C ASN A 647 -8.19 -8.81 -3.01
N TRP A 648 -7.30 -9.18 -2.08
CA TRP A 648 -7.45 -9.05 -0.63
C TRP A 648 -8.52 -9.95 0.02
N THR A 649 -9.15 -10.85 -0.75
CA THR A 649 -10.25 -11.70 -0.29
C THR A 649 -9.86 -13.16 -0.11
N TYR A 650 -8.57 -13.48 -0.14
CA TYR A 650 -8.02 -14.83 0.04
C TYR A 650 -8.41 -15.43 1.40
N ARG A 651 -8.72 -16.73 1.41
CA ARG A 651 -8.95 -17.55 2.60
C ARG A 651 -7.99 -18.73 2.63
N LEU A 652 -7.53 -19.08 3.84
CA LEU A 652 -6.76 -20.31 4.04
C LEU A 652 -7.57 -21.52 3.56
N PRO A 653 -6.94 -22.46 2.82
CA PRO A 653 -7.65 -23.65 2.32
C PRO A 653 -7.95 -24.69 3.41
N VAL A 654 -7.57 -24.43 4.63
CA VAL A 654 -7.65 -25.35 5.76
C VAL A 654 -7.98 -24.59 7.05
N ALA A 655 -8.79 -25.20 7.92
CA ALA A 655 -9.04 -24.64 9.23
C ALA A 655 -7.79 -24.71 10.14
N VAL A 656 -7.61 -23.69 10.96
CA VAL A 656 -6.48 -23.59 11.90
C VAL A 656 -6.40 -24.83 12.82
N GLU A 657 -7.54 -25.34 13.28
CA GLU A 657 -7.60 -26.54 14.13
C GLU A 657 -7.15 -27.81 13.42
N ASP A 658 -7.25 -27.85 12.09
CA ASP A 658 -6.76 -29.00 11.31
C ASP A 658 -5.25 -28.87 11.04
N LEU A 659 -4.70 -27.64 10.95
CA LEU A 659 -3.26 -27.41 10.98
C LEU A 659 -2.66 -27.86 12.34
N GLN A 660 -3.30 -27.52 13.45
CA GLN A 660 -2.87 -27.91 14.79
C GLN A 660 -2.80 -29.44 14.99
N LYS A 661 -3.65 -30.20 14.29
CA LYS A 661 -3.68 -31.66 14.35
C LYS A 661 -2.66 -32.36 13.43
N ASN A 662 -2.09 -31.64 12.49
CA ASN A 662 -1.12 -32.23 11.55
C ASN A 662 0.29 -32.20 12.11
N GLN A 663 0.61 -33.16 12.97
CA GLN A 663 1.92 -33.24 13.64
C GLN A 663 3.07 -33.33 12.64
N LYS A 664 2.93 -34.09 11.55
CA LYS A 664 3.96 -34.21 10.51
C LYS A 664 4.28 -32.84 9.89
N PHE A 665 3.27 -32.03 9.61
CA PHE A 665 3.42 -30.69 9.08
C PHE A 665 4.11 -29.77 10.09
N ILE A 666 3.67 -29.81 11.35
CA ILE A 666 4.28 -29.05 12.46
C ILE A 666 5.74 -29.41 12.64
N ASP A 667 6.09 -30.69 12.62
CA ASP A 667 7.47 -31.15 12.74
C ASP A 667 8.34 -30.69 11.56
N THR A 668 7.74 -30.59 10.36
CA THR A 668 8.43 -30.06 9.19
C THR A 668 8.74 -28.57 9.35
N ILE A 669 7.78 -27.77 9.86
CA ILE A 669 8.02 -26.35 10.16
C ILE A 669 9.06 -26.21 11.28
N ASN A 670 8.96 -27.00 12.34
CA ASN A 670 9.91 -26.96 13.47
C ASN A 670 11.37 -27.21 13.05
N LYS A 671 11.62 -28.02 12.00
CA LYS A 671 12.97 -28.23 11.45
C LYS A 671 13.53 -26.97 10.78
N ILE A 672 12.68 -25.99 10.45
CA ILE A 672 13.07 -24.72 9.85
C ILE A 672 13.16 -23.64 10.95
N THR A 673 12.22 -23.59 11.87
CA THR A 673 12.08 -22.55 12.87
C THR A 673 12.94 -22.77 14.13
N LYS A 674 13.22 -24.02 14.47
CA LYS A 674 14.12 -24.37 15.57
C LYS A 674 15.51 -24.62 15.00
N ARG A 675 16.45 -23.71 15.20
CA ARG A 675 17.87 -24.02 14.98
C ARG A 675 18.31 -25.09 15.96
N SER A 676 18.90 -26.16 15.43
CA SER A 676 19.72 -27.14 16.18
C SER A 676 20.92 -26.45 16.82
#